data_5d52b6558eedb2f19acb1716d5081299
#
_entry.id   5d52b6558eedb2f19acb1716d5081299
#
_cell.length_a   1.000
_cell.length_b   1.000
_cell.length_c   1.000
_cell.angle_alpha   90.00
_cell.angle_beta   90.00
_cell.angle_gamma   90.00
#
_symmetry.space_group_name_H-M   'P 1'
#
loop_
_entity.id
_entity.type
_entity.pdbx_description
1 polymer ?
#
loop_
_entity_poly.entity_id
_entity_poly.type
_entity_poly.pdbx_seq_one_letter_code
_entity_poly.pdbx_strand_id
1 'polypeptide(L)'
;MVSRVLVANRGEIARRVFATCRRLGLGTVAVYTEPDAAAPHVAEADARVRLAKTNDYLNAEAIIAAARAAGADAIHPGYGFLSENADFAAAVADAGLTWVGPPVDAVRAMGSKIESKKLMASAGVPVLDELGPDSVTQAQLPVLVKASAGGGGRGMRVVRELSALAGEVAAAQREAQSAFGDPTVFCERYLPTGHHVEVQVLADNHGTVWAVGERECSIQRRHQKIIEEAPSPLVERIPGMRAKLFDAARLAASAIGYAGAGTVEFLADDSPGREGEFFFLEMNTRLQVEHPVTEETTGLDLVELQLAVADGERLDVEPPAAQGHSIEARLYAEDPAHGWQPQAGLVHAFDVPGSRAEFAALGQRTGIRLDSGIVDGSVVSIHYDPMLAKVISYAPTRRLAALVLADALARTRLHGLRTNRELLVNVLRHQAFLDGATDTAFFDTHGLAQLSAPLSDEGVVRLSAIAAALADAAHNRARAAVFGSLPSGWRNLTSGYQVKTFTDDQNNKHRIEYRFTRTGLVLAADEAVQLVSSAPDEVVLADANGVACRFAVARYGDDVYVDSARGPVHLNVVPRFPEPGSSVAKGSLVAPMPGNVIRLGAQVGDSVTTGQPLIWLEAMKMEHTITAPADGVLRSLNVTTGQQVEVGAVLAIVEDPESQAKGDS
;
A
#
# COMPACT_ATOMS: atom_id res chain seq x y z
N MET A 1 -6.20 35.68 3.21
CA MET A 1 -5.97 34.70 4.32
C MET A 1 -7.01 33.59 4.17
N VAL A 2 -6.55 32.39 4.00
CA VAL A 2 -7.40 31.17 3.91
C VAL A 2 -8.14 30.98 5.23
N SER A 3 -9.42 30.65 5.16
CA SER A 3 -10.27 30.41 6.33
C SER A 3 -10.97 29.05 6.32
N ARG A 4 -11.26 28.52 5.12
CA ARG A 4 -11.89 27.20 4.96
C ARG A 4 -11.32 26.48 3.76
N VAL A 5 -10.78 25.30 3.96
CA VAL A 5 -10.09 24.49 2.95
C VAL A 5 -10.97 23.30 2.53
N LEU A 6 -11.26 23.21 1.23
CA LEU A 6 -11.72 21.96 0.64
C LEU A 6 -10.51 21.10 0.27
N VAL A 7 -10.50 19.83 0.69
CA VAL A 7 -9.49 18.87 0.24
C VAL A 7 -10.05 18.06 -0.93
N ALA A 8 -9.50 18.31 -2.13
CA ALA A 8 -9.89 17.61 -3.37
C ALA A 8 -9.29 16.20 -3.42
N ASN A 9 -9.45 15.44 -2.35
CA ASN A 9 -8.87 14.12 -2.17
C ASN A 9 -9.66 13.31 -1.13
N ARG A 10 -9.18 12.11 -0.81
CA ARG A 10 -9.81 11.14 0.09
C ARG A 10 -8.80 10.45 1.02
N GLY A 11 -9.31 9.62 1.92
CA GLY A 11 -8.49 8.72 2.73
C GLY A 11 -7.53 9.45 3.67
N GLU A 12 -6.31 8.91 3.80
CA GLU A 12 -5.35 9.40 4.78
C GLU A 12 -4.90 10.84 4.50
N ILE A 13 -4.67 11.22 3.22
CA ILE A 13 -4.19 12.57 2.91
C ILE A 13 -5.24 13.66 3.21
N ALA A 14 -6.52 13.35 3.04
CA ALA A 14 -7.58 14.28 3.43
C ALA A 14 -7.56 14.48 4.96
N ARG A 15 -7.45 13.41 5.74
CA ARG A 15 -7.31 13.47 7.21
C ARG A 15 -6.05 14.22 7.63
N ARG A 16 -4.92 13.95 6.95
CA ARG A 16 -3.65 14.64 7.19
C ARG A 16 -3.76 16.16 7.04
N VAL A 17 -4.38 16.63 5.94
CA VAL A 17 -4.61 18.06 5.70
C VAL A 17 -5.58 18.62 6.73
N PHE A 18 -6.67 17.91 7.05
CA PHE A 18 -7.63 18.34 8.07
C PHE A 18 -7.00 18.48 9.45
N ALA A 19 -6.06 17.61 9.82
CA ALA A 19 -5.37 17.70 11.10
C ALA A 19 -4.61 19.02 11.22
N THR A 20 -3.88 19.45 10.18
CA THR A 20 -3.20 20.76 10.17
C THR A 20 -4.21 21.90 10.14
N CYS A 21 -5.25 21.84 9.30
CA CYS A 21 -6.29 22.89 9.26
C CYS A 21 -6.91 23.13 10.65
N ARG A 22 -7.29 22.05 11.37
CA ARG A 22 -7.85 22.16 12.72
C ARG A 22 -6.88 22.78 13.71
N ARG A 23 -5.60 22.40 13.65
CA ARG A 23 -4.56 22.98 14.50
C ARG A 23 -4.39 24.49 14.26
N LEU A 24 -4.60 24.93 13.03
CA LEU A 24 -4.54 26.34 12.63
C LEU A 24 -5.89 27.09 12.81
N GLY A 25 -6.94 26.40 13.24
CA GLY A 25 -8.28 26.98 13.39
C GLY A 25 -9.01 27.23 12.08
N LEU A 26 -8.62 26.55 10.98
CA LEU A 26 -9.23 26.64 9.67
C LEU A 26 -10.39 25.66 9.53
N GLY A 27 -11.47 26.05 8.87
CA GLY A 27 -12.57 25.17 8.55
C GLY A 27 -12.20 24.13 7.48
N THR A 28 -12.81 22.95 7.53
CA THR A 28 -12.49 21.80 6.68
C THR A 28 -13.71 21.35 5.87
N VAL A 29 -13.50 21.02 4.60
CA VAL A 29 -14.53 20.49 3.71
C VAL A 29 -14.03 19.21 3.04
N ALA A 30 -14.75 18.11 3.26
CA ALA A 30 -14.54 16.85 2.56
C ALA A 30 -15.42 16.77 1.30
N VAL A 31 -14.88 16.20 0.24
CA VAL A 31 -15.65 15.65 -0.87
C VAL A 31 -15.66 14.12 -0.79
N TYR A 32 -16.74 13.49 -1.20
CA TYR A 32 -16.82 12.03 -1.16
C TYR A 32 -17.79 11.48 -2.20
N THR A 33 -17.56 10.26 -2.63
CA THR A 33 -18.46 9.48 -3.47
C THR A 33 -19.16 8.41 -2.64
N GLU A 34 -20.12 7.69 -3.20
CA GLU A 34 -20.89 6.69 -2.46
C GLU A 34 -20.01 5.63 -1.76
N PRO A 35 -18.97 5.05 -2.40
CA PRO A 35 -18.08 4.08 -1.72
C PRO A 35 -17.37 4.64 -0.49
N ASP A 36 -17.17 5.96 -0.41
CA ASP A 36 -16.50 6.62 0.71
C ASP A 36 -17.46 7.24 1.74
N ALA A 37 -18.77 7.06 1.60
CA ALA A 37 -19.76 7.76 2.45
C ALA A 37 -19.53 7.54 3.95
N ALA A 38 -19.01 6.39 4.35
CA ALA A 38 -18.68 6.06 5.73
C ALA A 38 -17.18 6.20 6.07
N ALA A 39 -16.35 6.73 5.15
CA ALA A 39 -14.92 6.85 5.37
C ALA A 39 -14.59 7.90 6.45
N PRO A 40 -13.51 7.68 7.25
CA PRO A 40 -13.16 8.55 8.37
C PRO A 40 -13.01 10.03 7.98
N HIS A 41 -12.39 10.34 6.84
CA HIS A 41 -12.20 11.72 6.38
C HIS A 41 -13.52 12.48 6.16
N VAL A 42 -14.60 11.76 5.81
CA VAL A 42 -15.94 12.35 5.61
C VAL A 42 -16.57 12.70 6.96
N ALA A 43 -16.40 11.80 7.94
CA ALA A 43 -16.93 12.01 9.29
C ALA A 43 -16.21 13.13 10.05
N GLU A 44 -14.93 13.32 9.78
CA GLU A 44 -14.05 14.25 10.50
C GLU A 44 -14.15 15.70 9.99
N ALA A 45 -14.56 15.94 8.75
CA ALA A 45 -14.66 17.30 8.19
C ALA A 45 -15.84 18.08 8.77
N ASP A 46 -15.68 19.42 8.91
CA ASP A 46 -16.75 20.32 9.38
C ASP A 46 -17.92 20.39 8.39
N ALA A 47 -17.63 20.30 7.09
CA ALA A 47 -18.61 20.21 6.02
C ALA A 47 -18.24 19.09 5.04
N ARG A 48 -19.22 18.51 4.39
CA ARG A 48 -19.04 17.41 3.44
C ARG A 48 -19.96 17.54 2.26
N VAL A 49 -19.44 17.29 1.06
CA VAL A 49 -20.20 17.39 -0.19
C VAL A 49 -20.09 16.07 -0.96
N ARG A 50 -21.24 15.46 -1.27
CA ARG A 50 -21.28 14.23 -2.05
C ARG A 50 -21.08 14.53 -3.53
N LEU A 51 -20.16 13.81 -4.16
CA LEU A 51 -19.96 13.76 -5.61
C LEU A 51 -20.91 12.72 -6.23
N ALA A 52 -21.35 12.97 -7.46
CA ALA A 52 -22.40 12.16 -8.09
C ALA A 52 -21.93 10.77 -8.51
N LYS A 53 -20.67 10.68 -9.02
CA LYS A 53 -20.10 9.44 -9.59
C LYS A 53 -18.82 9.06 -8.88
N THR A 54 -18.48 7.76 -8.91
CA THR A 54 -17.28 7.21 -8.30
C THR A 54 -15.98 7.84 -8.81
N ASN A 55 -15.95 8.26 -10.07
CA ASN A 55 -14.78 8.90 -10.68
C ASN A 55 -14.78 10.44 -10.61
N ASP A 56 -15.75 11.06 -9.94
CA ASP A 56 -15.85 12.52 -9.85
C ASP A 56 -14.75 13.18 -8.99
N TYR A 57 -13.90 12.41 -8.32
CA TYR A 57 -12.63 12.94 -7.80
C TYR A 57 -11.70 13.46 -8.92
N LEU A 58 -11.95 13.09 -10.19
CA LEU A 58 -11.26 13.57 -11.38
C LEU A 58 -12.08 14.66 -12.14
N ASN A 59 -13.19 15.12 -11.58
CA ASN A 59 -14.08 16.10 -12.18
C ASN A 59 -13.85 17.48 -11.57
N ALA A 60 -13.05 18.32 -12.26
CA ALA A 60 -12.69 19.66 -11.82
C ALA A 60 -13.91 20.54 -11.52
N GLU A 61 -14.93 20.51 -12.39
CA GLU A 61 -16.14 21.31 -12.23
C GLU A 61 -16.94 20.92 -10.98
N ALA A 62 -17.05 19.59 -10.72
CA ALA A 62 -17.76 19.07 -9.55
C ALA A 62 -17.05 19.46 -8.25
N ILE A 63 -15.70 19.41 -8.22
CA ILE A 63 -14.89 19.81 -7.06
C ILE A 63 -15.04 21.32 -6.79
N ILE A 64 -14.93 22.18 -7.80
CA ILE A 64 -15.08 23.63 -7.67
C ILE A 64 -16.51 24.00 -7.23
N ALA A 65 -17.53 23.35 -7.79
CA ALA A 65 -18.91 23.54 -7.38
C ALA A 65 -19.12 23.14 -5.90
N ALA A 66 -18.51 22.04 -5.46
CA ALA A 66 -18.53 21.61 -4.08
C ALA A 66 -17.86 22.62 -3.13
N ALA A 67 -16.72 23.20 -3.53
CA ALA A 67 -16.03 24.22 -2.76
C ALA A 67 -16.91 25.46 -2.54
N ARG A 68 -17.51 25.98 -3.61
CA ARG A 68 -18.45 27.11 -3.56
C ARG A 68 -19.67 26.83 -2.70
N ALA A 69 -20.28 25.65 -2.88
CA ALA A 69 -21.47 25.26 -2.12
C ALA A 69 -21.19 25.16 -0.60
N ALA A 70 -20.00 24.70 -0.22
CA ALA A 70 -19.58 24.60 1.17
C ALA A 70 -18.95 25.88 1.74
N GLY A 71 -18.82 26.95 0.94
CA GLY A 71 -18.20 28.22 1.34
C GLY A 71 -16.70 28.06 1.64
N ALA A 72 -16.01 27.17 0.95
CA ALA A 72 -14.54 27.10 0.99
C ALA A 72 -13.94 28.24 0.18
N ASP A 73 -12.85 28.80 0.66
CA ASP A 73 -12.05 29.86 0.01
C ASP A 73 -10.73 29.35 -0.57
N ALA A 74 -10.36 28.09 -0.24
CA ALA A 74 -9.18 27.44 -0.76
C ALA A 74 -9.45 25.97 -1.11
N ILE A 75 -8.68 25.45 -2.09
CA ILE A 75 -8.64 24.03 -2.44
C ILE A 75 -7.23 23.50 -2.28
N HIS A 76 -7.07 22.45 -1.44
CA HIS A 76 -5.85 21.66 -1.31
C HIS A 76 -6.00 20.37 -2.11
N PRO A 77 -5.15 20.09 -3.12
CA PRO A 77 -5.31 18.92 -3.98
C PRO A 77 -4.86 17.60 -3.35
N GLY A 78 -4.06 17.63 -2.27
CA GLY A 78 -3.38 16.46 -1.76
C GLY A 78 -2.34 15.93 -2.74
N TYR A 79 -2.40 14.62 -3.03
CA TYR A 79 -1.59 13.94 -4.05
C TYR A 79 -2.45 12.98 -4.88
N GLY A 80 -2.01 12.62 -6.11
CA GLY A 80 -2.83 11.85 -7.05
C GLY A 80 -4.03 12.66 -7.54
N PHE A 81 -5.01 11.99 -8.15
CA PHE A 81 -6.19 12.61 -8.76
C PHE A 81 -5.85 13.85 -9.62
N LEU A 82 -6.29 15.03 -9.21
CA LEU A 82 -6.09 16.29 -9.93
C LEU A 82 -4.91 17.12 -9.43
N SER A 83 -4.09 16.61 -8.52
CA SER A 83 -3.02 17.39 -7.87
C SER A 83 -1.94 17.92 -8.82
N GLU A 84 -1.72 17.25 -9.95
CA GLU A 84 -0.77 17.63 -11.00
C GLU A 84 -1.46 18.03 -12.31
N ASN A 85 -2.74 18.42 -12.22
CA ASN A 85 -3.52 18.89 -13.37
C ASN A 85 -3.49 20.41 -13.47
N ALA A 86 -2.74 20.95 -14.46
CA ALA A 86 -2.59 22.39 -14.67
C ALA A 86 -3.91 23.09 -14.98
N ASP A 87 -4.81 22.46 -15.73
CA ASP A 87 -6.11 23.05 -16.10
C ASP A 87 -7.03 23.13 -14.90
N PHE A 88 -6.98 22.14 -13.98
CA PHE A 88 -7.69 22.22 -12.71
C PHE A 88 -7.17 23.35 -11.82
N ALA A 89 -5.85 23.50 -11.70
CA ALA A 89 -5.24 24.59 -10.94
C ALA A 89 -5.65 25.95 -11.50
N ALA A 90 -5.66 26.11 -12.83
CA ALA A 90 -6.14 27.31 -13.50
C ALA A 90 -7.63 27.56 -13.22
N ALA A 91 -8.48 26.54 -13.35
CA ALA A 91 -9.92 26.66 -13.12
C ALA A 91 -10.26 27.04 -11.67
N VAL A 92 -9.47 26.58 -10.68
CA VAL A 92 -9.62 26.98 -9.27
C VAL A 92 -9.32 28.47 -9.11
N ALA A 93 -8.23 28.97 -9.70
CA ALA A 93 -7.87 30.39 -9.67
C ALA A 93 -8.93 31.25 -10.39
N ASP A 94 -9.40 30.84 -11.56
CA ASP A 94 -10.46 31.52 -12.33
C ASP A 94 -11.79 31.54 -11.57
N ALA A 95 -12.01 30.54 -10.70
CA ALA A 95 -13.18 30.51 -9.83
C ALA A 95 -13.10 31.50 -8.65
N GLY A 96 -11.96 32.18 -8.47
CA GLY A 96 -11.68 33.10 -7.36
C GLY A 96 -11.37 32.36 -6.04
N LEU A 97 -10.91 31.12 -6.11
CA LEU A 97 -10.49 30.29 -4.97
C LEU A 97 -8.98 30.23 -4.89
N THR A 98 -8.44 30.16 -3.68
CA THR A 98 -6.99 29.97 -3.46
C THR A 98 -6.61 28.52 -3.79
N TRP A 99 -5.67 28.35 -4.74
CA TRP A 99 -5.05 27.09 -5.04
C TRP A 99 -3.89 26.83 -4.07
N VAL A 100 -3.97 25.80 -3.24
CA VAL A 100 -2.90 25.41 -2.33
C VAL A 100 -1.98 24.42 -3.05
N GLY A 101 -1.14 24.97 -3.90
CA GLY A 101 -0.23 24.21 -4.77
C GLY A 101 0.64 25.12 -5.62
N PRO A 102 1.46 24.56 -6.51
CA PRO A 102 2.40 25.32 -7.34
C PRO A 102 1.69 26.13 -8.43
N PRO A 103 2.41 27.12 -9.02
CA PRO A 103 1.91 27.88 -10.15
C PRO A 103 1.52 26.99 -11.34
N VAL A 104 0.45 27.36 -12.04
CA VAL A 104 -0.08 26.62 -13.20
C VAL A 104 1.00 26.32 -14.24
N ASP A 105 1.85 27.30 -14.54
CA ASP A 105 2.91 27.14 -15.54
C ASP A 105 4.00 26.16 -15.08
N ALA A 106 4.30 26.09 -13.80
CA ALA A 106 5.23 25.11 -13.24
C ALA A 106 4.67 23.67 -13.36
N VAL A 107 3.37 23.48 -13.08
CA VAL A 107 2.71 22.18 -13.28
C VAL A 107 2.73 21.78 -14.76
N ARG A 108 2.41 22.72 -15.65
CA ARG A 108 2.41 22.46 -17.10
C ARG A 108 3.80 22.13 -17.65
N ALA A 109 4.85 22.83 -17.18
CA ALA A 109 6.23 22.59 -17.59
C ALA A 109 6.74 21.20 -17.22
N MET A 110 6.23 20.62 -16.11
CA MET A 110 6.62 19.27 -15.65
C MET A 110 5.71 18.17 -16.16
N GLY A 111 4.63 18.47 -16.85
CA GLY A 111 3.65 17.49 -17.35
C GLY A 111 4.17 16.57 -18.47
N SER A 112 5.19 16.98 -19.23
CA SER A 112 5.87 16.16 -20.24
C SER A 112 7.26 15.77 -19.78
N LYS A 113 7.55 14.46 -19.72
CA LYS A 113 8.87 13.95 -19.31
C LYS A 113 9.99 14.35 -20.25
N ILE A 114 9.73 14.43 -21.56
CA ILE A 114 10.72 14.83 -22.55
C ILE A 114 11.03 16.33 -22.41
N GLU A 115 10.01 17.17 -22.38
CA GLU A 115 10.21 18.62 -22.29
C GLU A 115 10.77 19.04 -20.92
N SER A 116 10.33 18.41 -19.83
CA SER A 116 10.91 18.67 -18.51
C SER A 116 12.39 18.33 -18.44
N LYS A 117 12.84 17.21 -19.05
CA LYS A 117 14.26 16.86 -19.10
C LYS A 117 15.09 17.85 -19.91
N LYS A 118 14.60 18.30 -21.05
CA LYS A 118 15.28 19.34 -21.85
C LYS A 118 15.42 20.63 -21.05
N LEU A 119 14.36 21.01 -20.34
CA LEU A 119 14.38 22.22 -19.49
C LEU A 119 15.40 22.06 -18.35
N MET A 120 15.40 20.91 -17.66
CA MET A 120 16.34 20.63 -16.58
C MET A 120 17.79 20.60 -17.07
N ALA A 121 18.06 19.94 -18.20
CA ALA A 121 19.40 19.96 -18.83
C ALA A 121 19.87 21.37 -19.15
N SER A 122 18.99 22.22 -19.69
CA SER A 122 19.31 23.63 -19.98
C SER A 122 19.58 24.46 -18.73
N ALA A 123 18.98 24.08 -17.60
CA ALA A 123 19.22 24.70 -16.30
C ALA A 123 20.47 24.15 -15.59
N GLY A 124 21.17 23.16 -16.17
CA GLY A 124 22.37 22.56 -15.59
C GLY A 124 22.12 21.42 -14.61
N VAL A 125 20.91 20.90 -14.54
CA VAL A 125 20.56 19.71 -13.74
C VAL A 125 21.00 18.47 -14.51
N PRO A 126 21.73 17.50 -13.89
CA PRO A 126 22.13 16.27 -14.56
C PRO A 126 20.93 15.44 -15.02
N VAL A 127 20.91 15.02 -16.27
CA VAL A 127 19.87 14.17 -16.87
C VAL A 127 20.48 12.95 -17.55
N LEU A 128 19.74 11.84 -17.60
CA LEU A 128 20.12 10.71 -18.48
C LEU A 128 19.90 11.10 -19.93
N ASP A 129 20.83 10.68 -20.79
CA ASP A 129 20.71 10.87 -22.24
C ASP A 129 19.46 10.16 -22.76
N GLU A 130 18.67 10.90 -23.52
CA GLU A 130 17.53 10.36 -24.26
C GLU A 130 18.03 9.69 -25.53
N LEU A 131 17.64 8.43 -25.72
CA LEU A 131 17.94 7.64 -26.91
C LEU A 131 16.68 7.49 -27.74
N GLY A 132 16.74 7.87 -29.00
CA GLY A 132 15.67 7.54 -29.95
C GLY A 132 15.53 6.01 -30.05
N PRO A 133 14.31 5.45 -30.06
CA PRO A 133 14.12 3.99 -30.17
C PRO A 133 14.88 3.35 -31.35
N ASP A 134 14.98 4.07 -32.45
CA ASP A 134 15.68 3.59 -33.69
C ASP A 134 17.20 3.77 -33.62
N SER A 135 17.74 4.46 -32.63
CA SER A 135 19.17 4.79 -32.49
C SER A 135 19.90 3.95 -31.43
N VAL A 136 19.20 3.09 -30.72
CA VAL A 136 19.76 2.25 -29.65
C VAL A 136 20.70 1.20 -30.27
N THR A 137 21.92 1.11 -29.74
CA THR A 137 22.95 0.14 -30.15
C THR A 137 23.14 -0.96 -29.12
N GLN A 138 23.76 -2.08 -29.49
CA GLN A 138 24.06 -3.20 -28.58
C GLN A 138 24.90 -2.76 -27.37
N ALA A 139 25.78 -1.77 -27.52
CA ALA A 139 26.64 -1.28 -26.42
C ALA A 139 25.89 -0.43 -25.37
N GLN A 140 24.69 0.03 -25.70
CA GLN A 140 23.86 0.85 -24.79
C GLN A 140 22.88 0.01 -23.98
N LEU A 141 22.77 -1.29 -24.24
CA LEU A 141 21.89 -2.19 -23.47
C LEU A 141 22.45 -2.49 -22.07
N PRO A 142 21.60 -2.68 -21.07
CA PRO A 142 20.13 -2.63 -21.13
C PRO A 142 19.58 -1.19 -21.18
N VAL A 143 18.44 -1.03 -21.89
CA VAL A 143 17.72 0.26 -21.94
C VAL A 143 16.32 0.11 -21.37
N LEU A 144 15.78 1.23 -20.90
CA LEU A 144 14.42 1.35 -20.42
C LEU A 144 13.59 2.14 -21.44
N VAL A 145 12.57 1.51 -22.02
CA VAL A 145 11.56 2.18 -22.85
C VAL A 145 10.55 2.85 -21.94
N LYS A 146 10.25 4.14 -22.16
CA LYS A 146 9.32 4.94 -21.34
C LYS A 146 8.31 5.67 -22.20
N ALA A 147 7.07 5.81 -21.73
CA ALA A 147 6.11 6.75 -22.28
C ALA A 147 6.46 8.20 -21.90
N SER A 148 6.27 9.14 -22.82
CA SER A 148 6.50 10.58 -22.59
C SER A 148 5.48 11.15 -21.59
N ALA A 149 4.22 10.72 -21.68
CA ALA A 149 3.14 11.13 -20.79
C ALA A 149 2.85 10.10 -19.71
N GLY A 150 2.26 10.55 -18.58
CA GLY A 150 1.80 9.71 -17.48
C GLY A 150 2.86 9.40 -16.43
N GLY A 151 2.43 8.69 -15.37
CA GLY A 151 3.23 8.35 -14.19
C GLY A 151 2.97 6.91 -13.70
N GLY A 152 3.58 6.53 -12.55
CA GLY A 152 3.35 5.24 -11.91
C GLY A 152 3.90 4.02 -12.67
N GLY A 153 4.90 4.21 -13.54
CA GLY A 153 5.60 3.12 -14.24
C GLY A 153 4.83 2.45 -15.38
N ARG A 154 3.64 2.93 -15.74
CA ARG A 154 2.90 2.40 -16.91
C ARG A 154 3.64 2.68 -18.21
N GLY A 155 3.68 1.70 -19.13
CA GLY A 155 4.39 1.79 -20.40
C GLY A 155 5.91 1.68 -20.27
N MET A 156 6.46 1.31 -19.10
CA MET A 156 7.90 1.12 -18.90
C MET A 156 8.29 -0.33 -19.16
N ARG A 157 9.37 -0.55 -19.96
CA ARG A 157 9.85 -1.87 -20.34
C ARG A 157 11.37 -1.92 -20.38
N VAL A 158 11.97 -2.88 -19.66
CA VAL A 158 13.41 -3.11 -19.69
C VAL A 158 13.75 -3.99 -20.88
N VAL A 159 14.59 -3.49 -21.79
CA VAL A 159 15.06 -4.22 -22.97
C VAL A 159 16.53 -4.58 -22.79
N ARG A 160 16.82 -5.89 -22.78
CA ARG A 160 18.18 -6.44 -22.61
C ARG A 160 18.80 -6.93 -23.89
N GLU A 161 18.00 -7.16 -24.94
CA GLU A 161 18.42 -7.66 -26.23
C GLU A 161 17.91 -6.75 -27.35
N LEU A 162 18.79 -6.37 -28.29
CA LEU A 162 18.45 -5.48 -29.39
C LEU A 162 17.34 -6.04 -30.28
N SER A 163 17.29 -7.35 -30.45
CA SER A 163 16.26 -8.06 -31.22
C SER A 163 14.83 -7.88 -30.67
N ALA A 164 14.69 -7.67 -29.37
CA ALA A 164 13.40 -7.46 -28.73
C ALA A 164 12.93 -5.99 -28.76
N LEU A 165 13.84 -5.04 -29.03
CA LEU A 165 13.58 -3.60 -28.86
C LEU A 165 12.36 -3.12 -29.65
N ALA A 166 12.28 -3.43 -30.93
CA ALA A 166 11.19 -2.96 -31.80
C ALA A 166 9.82 -3.47 -31.34
N GLY A 167 9.75 -4.72 -30.86
CA GLY A 167 8.54 -5.33 -30.32
C GLY A 167 8.08 -4.66 -29.00
N GLU A 168 9.02 -4.40 -28.10
CA GLU A 168 8.76 -3.76 -26.80
C GLU A 168 8.39 -2.28 -26.97
N VAL A 169 9.02 -1.56 -27.90
CA VAL A 169 8.66 -0.18 -28.27
C VAL A 169 7.22 -0.12 -28.79
N ALA A 170 6.86 -1.00 -29.75
CA ALA A 170 5.50 -1.04 -30.29
C ALA A 170 4.45 -1.40 -29.22
N ALA A 171 4.79 -2.26 -28.28
CA ALA A 171 3.92 -2.59 -27.17
C ALA A 171 3.75 -1.40 -26.20
N ALA A 172 4.85 -0.70 -25.87
CA ALA A 172 4.81 0.49 -25.02
C ALA A 172 4.00 1.63 -25.67
N GLN A 173 4.14 1.83 -26.98
CA GLN A 173 3.34 2.82 -27.72
C GLN A 173 1.84 2.55 -27.68
N ARG A 174 1.42 1.29 -27.85
CA ARG A 174 -0.01 0.92 -27.75
C ARG A 174 -0.57 1.15 -26.33
N GLU A 175 0.21 0.78 -25.33
CA GLU A 175 -0.17 1.00 -23.94
C GLU A 175 -0.26 2.48 -23.60
N ALA A 176 0.71 3.29 -24.02
CA ALA A 176 0.73 4.74 -23.83
C ALA A 176 -0.45 5.43 -24.53
N GLN A 177 -0.75 5.04 -25.77
CA GLN A 177 -1.92 5.55 -26.51
C GLN A 177 -3.22 5.21 -25.79
N SER A 178 -3.35 4.00 -25.26
CA SER A 178 -4.58 3.58 -24.55
C SER A 178 -4.75 4.27 -23.20
N ALA A 179 -3.64 4.44 -22.46
CA ALA A 179 -3.69 4.97 -21.09
C ALA A 179 -3.68 6.50 -21.01
N PHE A 180 -2.98 7.16 -21.94
CA PHE A 180 -2.68 8.60 -21.86
C PHE A 180 -3.11 9.38 -23.12
N GLY A 181 -3.51 8.69 -24.19
CA GLY A 181 -3.86 9.33 -25.47
C GLY A 181 -2.64 9.79 -26.29
N ASP A 182 -1.42 9.55 -25.83
CA ASP A 182 -0.15 9.92 -26.49
C ASP A 182 0.74 8.68 -26.64
N PRO A 183 1.05 8.23 -27.89
CA PRO A 183 1.88 7.06 -28.15
C PRO A 183 3.38 7.35 -28.07
N THR A 184 3.79 8.57 -27.74
CA THR A 184 5.19 8.98 -27.75
C THR A 184 5.98 8.22 -26.67
N VAL A 185 7.04 7.50 -27.11
CA VAL A 185 7.96 6.78 -26.24
C VAL A 185 9.41 7.13 -26.57
N PHE A 186 10.29 6.97 -25.60
CA PHE A 186 11.73 7.17 -25.73
C PHE A 186 12.47 6.08 -24.95
N CYS A 187 13.77 5.95 -25.17
CA CYS A 187 14.63 5.03 -24.46
C CYS A 187 15.64 5.78 -23.58
N GLU A 188 16.03 5.16 -22.49
CA GLU A 188 17.09 5.64 -21.60
C GLU A 188 17.95 4.48 -21.15
N ARG A 189 19.18 4.79 -20.69
CA ARG A 189 20.02 3.82 -20.00
C ARG A 189 19.29 3.27 -18.78
N TYR A 190 19.24 1.96 -18.66
CA TYR A 190 18.69 1.29 -17.48
C TYR A 190 19.80 1.05 -16.45
N LEU A 191 19.54 1.43 -15.20
CA LEU A 191 20.40 1.17 -14.03
C LEU A 191 19.76 0.08 -13.18
N PRO A 192 20.25 -1.17 -13.25
CA PRO A 192 19.62 -2.32 -12.59
C PRO A 192 19.57 -2.19 -11.05
N THR A 193 20.62 -1.63 -10.46
CA THR A 193 20.80 -1.43 -9.01
C THR A 193 20.85 0.06 -8.68
N GLY A 194 20.08 0.87 -9.39
CA GLY A 194 20.01 2.31 -9.11
C GLY A 194 19.28 2.59 -7.81
N HIS A 195 19.63 3.71 -7.19
CA HIS A 195 18.96 4.21 -6.01
C HIS A 195 17.96 5.31 -6.41
N HIS A 196 16.73 5.20 -5.93
CA HIS A 196 15.74 6.26 -6.06
C HIS A 196 15.90 7.22 -4.89
N VAL A 197 16.60 8.30 -5.12
CA VAL A 197 16.81 9.37 -4.13
C VAL A 197 16.04 10.60 -4.58
N GLU A 198 15.38 11.27 -3.66
CA GLU A 198 14.59 12.45 -3.95
C GLU A 198 14.86 13.57 -2.95
N VAL A 199 14.65 14.82 -3.38
CA VAL A 199 14.84 16.01 -2.54
C VAL A 199 13.52 16.74 -2.39
N GLN A 200 13.08 16.90 -1.13
CA GLN A 200 11.95 17.77 -0.80
C GLN A 200 12.32 19.22 -1.06
N VAL A 201 11.58 19.88 -1.91
CA VAL A 201 11.66 21.34 -2.09
C VAL A 201 10.42 22.01 -1.51
N LEU A 202 10.64 23.22 -1.00
CA LEU A 202 9.59 24.15 -0.62
C LEU A 202 10.02 25.54 -1.10
N ALA A 203 9.14 26.23 -1.82
CA ALA A 203 9.45 27.55 -2.35
C ALA A 203 8.32 28.54 -2.06
N ASP A 204 8.65 29.80 -1.86
CA ASP A 204 7.68 30.88 -1.69
C ASP A 204 7.49 31.71 -2.99
N ASN A 205 6.54 32.63 -2.95
CA ASN A 205 6.27 33.55 -4.07
C ASN A 205 7.27 34.76 -4.12
N HIS A 206 8.30 34.74 -3.28
CA HIS A 206 9.26 35.86 -3.11
C HIS A 206 10.67 35.51 -3.56
N GLY A 207 10.86 34.25 -4.07
CA GLY A 207 12.14 33.80 -4.63
C GLY A 207 12.97 32.95 -3.69
N THR A 208 12.48 32.62 -2.49
CA THR A 208 13.15 31.67 -1.59
C THR A 208 12.83 30.23 -2.04
N VAL A 209 13.88 29.42 -2.23
CA VAL A 209 13.75 27.98 -2.57
C VAL A 209 14.56 27.15 -1.58
N TRP A 210 13.88 26.39 -0.76
CA TRP A 210 14.48 25.44 0.16
C TRP A 210 14.67 24.06 -0.48
N ALA A 211 15.83 23.42 -0.26
CA ALA A 211 16.01 21.98 -0.30
C ALA A 211 15.96 21.51 1.16
N VAL A 212 14.86 20.90 1.57
CA VAL A 212 14.54 20.63 2.98
C VAL A 212 15.26 19.39 3.50
N GLY A 213 15.43 18.38 2.64
CA GLY A 213 16.05 17.10 2.96
C GLY A 213 15.90 16.12 1.82
N GLU A 214 16.75 15.09 1.80
CA GLU A 214 16.62 13.98 0.86
C GLU A 214 15.95 12.76 1.52
N ARG A 215 15.35 11.94 0.65
CA ARG A 215 14.75 10.65 1.00
C ARG A 215 15.29 9.55 0.10
N GLU A 216 15.38 8.35 0.62
CA GLU A 216 15.62 7.10 -0.13
C GLU A 216 14.29 6.39 -0.34
N CYS A 217 13.95 6.08 -1.59
CA CYS A 217 12.69 5.44 -1.98
C CYS A 217 12.92 4.20 -2.86
N SER A 218 14.06 3.54 -2.71
CA SER A 218 14.48 2.42 -3.58
C SER A 218 13.69 1.13 -3.33
N ILE A 219 13.12 0.94 -2.13
CA ILE A 219 12.29 -0.24 -1.84
C ILE A 219 10.91 -0.05 -2.49
N GLN A 220 10.77 -0.61 -3.68
CA GLN A 220 9.57 -0.41 -4.50
C GLN A 220 9.20 -1.65 -5.31
N ARG A 221 7.93 -1.76 -5.68
CA ARG A 221 7.41 -2.78 -6.59
C ARG A 221 6.85 -2.12 -7.84
N ARG A 222 7.36 -2.48 -9.02
CA ARG A 222 6.89 -1.91 -10.29
C ARG A 222 6.76 -0.38 -10.23
N HIS A 223 7.78 0.27 -9.64
CA HIS A 223 7.86 1.72 -9.42
C HIS A 223 6.86 2.30 -8.39
N GLN A 224 6.14 1.45 -7.66
CA GLN A 224 5.33 1.85 -6.49
C GLN A 224 6.21 1.74 -5.24
N LYS A 225 6.45 2.86 -4.59
CA LYS A 225 7.23 2.93 -3.33
C LYS A 225 6.51 2.17 -2.22
N ILE A 226 7.27 1.48 -1.36
CA ILE A 226 6.73 0.64 -0.28
C ILE A 226 7.34 1.00 1.07
N ILE A 227 8.65 1.32 1.09
CA ILE A 227 9.36 1.84 2.26
C ILE A 227 10.19 3.03 1.81
N GLU A 228 10.09 4.12 2.54
CA GLU A 228 10.84 5.35 2.34
C GLU A 228 11.54 5.76 3.63
N GLU A 229 12.68 6.40 3.51
CA GLU A 229 13.45 6.83 4.66
C GLU A 229 14.16 8.17 4.47
N ALA A 230 14.39 8.88 5.55
CA ALA A 230 15.18 10.08 5.63
C ALA A 230 16.09 10.06 6.87
N PRO A 231 17.38 10.40 6.70
CA PRO A 231 18.09 10.67 5.44
C PRO A 231 18.38 9.40 4.64
N SER A 232 18.78 9.56 3.36
CA SER A 232 19.16 8.44 2.50
C SER A 232 20.48 7.81 2.96
N PRO A 233 20.54 6.48 3.18
CA PRO A 233 21.79 5.80 3.53
C PRO A 233 22.86 5.88 2.44
N LEU A 234 22.46 5.94 1.16
CA LEU A 234 23.39 6.19 0.06
C LEU A 234 24.06 7.56 0.18
N VAL A 235 23.24 8.60 0.38
CA VAL A 235 23.74 9.99 0.44
C VAL A 235 24.60 10.22 1.67
N GLU A 236 24.31 9.54 2.79
CA GLU A 236 25.14 9.64 3.99
C GLU A 236 26.53 9.01 3.83
N ARG A 237 26.66 7.92 3.06
CA ARG A 237 27.96 7.27 2.84
C ARG A 237 28.82 7.93 1.78
N ILE A 238 28.26 8.77 0.88
CA ILE A 238 29.01 9.42 -0.19
C ILE A 238 29.26 10.91 0.16
N PRO A 239 30.50 11.30 0.52
CA PRO A 239 30.79 12.68 0.90
C PRO A 239 30.47 13.69 -0.20
N GLY A 240 29.76 14.76 0.17
CA GLY A 240 29.40 15.86 -0.74
C GLY A 240 28.23 15.58 -1.69
N MET A 241 27.68 14.39 -1.72
CA MET A 241 26.53 14.05 -2.57
C MET A 241 25.29 14.87 -2.20
N ARG A 242 25.00 15.03 -0.90
CA ARG A 242 23.86 15.82 -0.40
C ARG A 242 23.87 17.25 -0.95
N ALA A 243 25.02 17.93 -0.88
CA ALA A 243 25.13 19.30 -1.37
C ALA A 243 24.82 19.38 -2.86
N LYS A 244 25.36 18.47 -3.67
CA LYS A 244 25.11 18.43 -5.11
C LYS A 244 23.64 18.15 -5.45
N LEU A 245 22.98 17.24 -4.72
CA LEU A 245 21.55 16.94 -4.88
C LEU A 245 20.68 18.15 -4.53
N PHE A 246 21.00 18.82 -3.42
CA PHE A 246 20.27 20.02 -2.98
C PHE A 246 20.44 21.18 -3.98
N ASP A 247 21.64 21.40 -4.50
CA ASP A 247 21.88 22.42 -5.53
C ASP A 247 21.13 22.09 -6.82
N ALA A 248 21.15 20.83 -7.26
CA ALA A 248 20.38 20.38 -8.43
C ALA A 248 18.87 20.57 -8.24
N ALA A 249 18.34 20.26 -7.05
CA ALA A 249 16.92 20.45 -6.72
C ALA A 249 16.51 21.92 -6.67
N ARG A 250 17.36 22.81 -6.10
CA ARG A 250 17.12 24.25 -6.11
C ARG A 250 17.14 24.82 -7.53
N LEU A 251 18.09 24.37 -8.36
CA LEU A 251 18.16 24.76 -9.78
C LEU A 251 16.89 24.33 -10.53
N ALA A 252 16.46 23.08 -10.33
CA ALA A 252 15.24 22.57 -10.95
C ALA A 252 14.01 23.39 -10.58
N ALA A 253 13.78 23.64 -9.30
CA ALA A 253 12.64 24.42 -8.83
C ALA A 253 12.71 25.89 -9.32
N SER A 254 13.90 26.50 -9.27
CA SER A 254 14.09 27.89 -9.72
C SER A 254 13.86 28.06 -11.22
N ALA A 255 14.26 27.07 -12.04
CA ALA A 255 14.10 27.11 -13.49
C ALA A 255 12.64 27.21 -13.96
N ILE A 256 11.69 26.77 -13.15
CA ILE A 256 10.26 26.79 -13.45
C ILE A 256 9.47 27.79 -12.59
N GLY A 257 10.16 28.64 -11.82
CA GLY A 257 9.50 29.60 -10.92
C GLY A 257 8.57 28.91 -9.91
N TYR A 258 9.05 27.83 -9.29
CA TYR A 258 8.25 26.99 -8.40
C TYR A 258 7.86 27.72 -7.12
N ALA A 259 6.63 27.49 -6.64
CA ALA A 259 6.15 27.89 -5.32
C ALA A 259 5.30 26.74 -4.72
N GLY A 260 5.29 26.59 -3.41
CA GLY A 260 4.65 25.47 -2.71
C GLY A 260 5.60 24.31 -2.46
N ALA A 261 5.05 23.20 -1.95
CA ALA A 261 5.80 21.98 -1.72
C ALA A 261 5.89 21.13 -3.00
N GLY A 262 7.08 20.62 -3.29
CA GLY A 262 7.34 19.72 -4.41
C GLY A 262 8.51 18.81 -4.13
N THR A 263 8.77 17.87 -5.03
CA THR A 263 9.88 16.92 -4.89
C THR A 263 10.58 16.71 -6.20
N VAL A 264 11.90 16.80 -6.17
CA VAL A 264 12.76 16.50 -7.33
C VAL A 264 13.31 15.10 -7.15
N GLU A 265 12.97 14.20 -8.03
CA GLU A 265 13.37 12.80 -8.01
C GLU A 265 14.61 12.56 -8.86
N PHE A 266 15.55 11.79 -8.33
CA PHE A 266 16.80 11.41 -8.97
C PHE A 266 17.02 9.91 -8.95
N LEU A 267 17.63 9.39 -10.00
CA LEU A 267 18.20 8.06 -10.04
C LEU A 267 19.70 8.18 -9.79
N ALA A 268 20.18 7.60 -8.69
CA ALA A 268 21.59 7.63 -8.32
C ALA A 268 22.27 6.29 -8.64
N ASP A 269 23.53 6.35 -9.04
CA ASP A 269 24.36 5.21 -9.42
C ASP A 269 25.43 4.98 -8.33
N ASP A 270 25.46 3.77 -7.75
CA ASP A 270 26.46 3.34 -6.77
C ASP A 270 27.41 2.27 -7.33
N SER A 271 27.37 2.06 -8.63
CA SER A 271 28.24 1.08 -9.29
C SER A 271 29.72 1.53 -9.25
N PRO A 272 30.70 0.58 -9.17
CA PRO A 272 32.11 0.91 -9.10
C PRO A 272 32.58 1.88 -10.19
N GLY A 273 33.19 2.99 -9.76
CA GLY A 273 33.67 4.06 -10.65
C GLY A 273 32.62 5.10 -11.06
N ARG A 274 31.40 5.01 -10.52
CA ARG A 274 30.31 5.96 -10.76
C ARG A 274 29.62 6.40 -9.46
N GLU A 275 30.23 6.10 -8.33
CA GLU A 275 29.68 6.37 -7.02
C GLU A 275 29.33 7.85 -6.85
N GLY A 276 28.06 8.13 -6.60
CA GLY A 276 27.54 9.48 -6.43
C GLY A 276 27.20 10.21 -7.73
N GLU A 277 27.22 9.56 -8.89
CA GLU A 277 26.51 10.05 -10.09
C GLU A 277 25.01 10.00 -9.82
N PHE A 278 24.27 11.02 -10.22
CA PHE A 278 22.82 11.05 -10.13
C PHE A 278 22.23 11.79 -11.31
N PHE A 279 20.99 11.45 -11.66
CA PHE A 279 20.31 11.95 -12.84
C PHE A 279 18.86 12.27 -12.49
N PHE A 280 18.38 13.42 -12.93
CA PHE A 280 16.98 13.82 -12.80
C PHE A 280 16.05 12.80 -13.45
N LEU A 281 15.03 12.37 -12.72
CA LEU A 281 13.95 11.53 -13.24
C LEU A 281 12.72 12.35 -13.59
N GLU A 282 12.17 13.02 -12.57
CA GLU A 282 10.99 13.86 -12.69
C GLU A 282 10.90 14.82 -11.50
N MET A 283 10.05 15.85 -11.63
CA MET A 283 9.68 16.68 -10.49
C MET A 283 8.18 16.54 -10.25
N ASN A 284 7.84 16.08 -9.07
CA ASN A 284 6.45 16.01 -8.62
C ASN A 284 6.02 17.36 -8.09
N THR A 285 5.06 17.99 -8.78
CA THR A 285 4.58 19.36 -8.49
C THR A 285 3.44 19.35 -7.46
N ARG A 286 3.64 18.61 -6.37
CA ARG A 286 2.67 18.39 -5.29
C ARG A 286 3.36 17.94 -4.01
N LEU A 287 2.59 17.87 -2.93
CA LEU A 287 3.03 17.16 -1.73
C LEU A 287 3.21 15.67 -2.03
N GLN A 288 4.27 15.05 -1.54
CA GLN A 288 4.53 13.62 -1.68
C GLN A 288 3.83 12.79 -0.59
N VAL A 289 3.58 11.51 -0.88
CA VAL A 289 3.03 10.56 0.11
C VAL A 289 3.97 10.47 1.30
N GLU A 290 5.26 10.35 1.04
CA GLU A 290 6.38 10.13 1.98
C GLU A 290 6.90 11.41 2.66
N HIS A 291 6.16 12.54 2.56
CA HIS A 291 6.52 13.78 3.26
C HIS A 291 6.69 13.62 4.79
N PRO A 292 6.01 12.67 5.47
CA PRO A 292 6.15 12.50 6.90
C PRO A 292 7.57 12.21 7.39
N VAL A 293 8.40 11.48 6.62
CA VAL A 293 9.79 11.20 7.07
C VAL A 293 10.64 12.48 7.09
N THR A 294 10.36 13.42 6.19
CA THR A 294 11.00 14.75 6.22
C THR A 294 10.48 15.58 7.40
N GLU A 295 9.17 15.54 7.68
CA GLU A 295 8.59 16.24 8.83
C GLU A 295 9.15 15.70 10.16
N GLU A 296 9.31 14.38 10.29
CA GLU A 296 9.89 13.78 11.50
C GLU A 296 11.34 14.20 11.74
N THR A 297 12.14 14.30 10.68
CA THR A 297 13.56 14.66 10.81
C THR A 297 13.79 16.16 10.97
N THR A 298 12.90 17.02 10.46
CA THR A 298 13.05 18.48 10.48
C THR A 298 12.19 19.19 11.52
N GLY A 299 11.12 18.54 11.97
CA GLY A 299 10.11 19.14 12.85
C GLY A 299 9.14 20.09 12.14
N LEU A 300 9.19 20.17 10.80
CA LEU A 300 8.27 20.98 9.99
C LEU A 300 6.90 20.31 9.87
N ASP A 301 5.85 21.12 9.65
CA ASP A 301 4.58 20.68 9.06
C ASP A 301 4.49 21.23 7.64
N LEU A 302 4.70 20.38 6.64
CA LEU A 302 4.74 20.81 5.24
C LEU A 302 3.38 21.27 4.73
N VAL A 303 2.27 20.79 5.30
CA VAL A 303 0.92 21.24 4.95
C VAL A 303 0.67 22.65 5.49
N GLU A 304 1.13 22.96 6.71
CA GLU A 304 1.08 24.32 7.26
C GLU A 304 1.85 25.29 6.36
N LEU A 305 3.07 24.90 5.95
CA LEU A 305 3.88 25.74 5.07
C LEU A 305 3.27 25.90 3.67
N GLN A 306 2.59 24.88 3.14
CA GLN A 306 1.84 25.03 1.88
C GLN A 306 0.73 26.07 2.02
N LEU A 307 -0.02 26.05 3.13
CA LEU A 307 -1.08 27.03 3.40
C LEU A 307 -0.50 28.44 3.58
N ALA A 308 0.61 28.59 4.31
CA ALA A 308 1.29 29.87 4.49
C ALA A 308 1.80 30.46 3.17
N VAL A 309 2.43 29.64 2.32
CA VAL A 309 2.88 30.07 0.98
C VAL A 309 1.69 30.46 0.10
N ALA A 310 0.57 29.72 0.17
CA ALA A 310 -0.65 30.04 -0.57
C ALA A 310 -1.29 31.36 -0.11
N ASP A 311 -1.13 31.74 1.16
CA ASP A 311 -1.52 33.03 1.72
C ASP A 311 -0.51 34.16 1.42
N GLY A 312 0.60 33.86 0.73
CA GLY A 312 1.62 34.83 0.32
C GLY A 312 2.69 35.10 1.37
N GLU A 313 2.82 34.27 2.39
CA GLU A 313 3.87 34.38 3.41
C GLU A 313 5.27 34.08 2.82
N ARG A 314 6.31 34.62 3.47
CA ARG A 314 7.70 34.37 3.13
C ARG A 314 8.26 33.24 3.97
N LEU A 315 9.08 32.40 3.36
CA LEU A 315 9.91 31.43 4.07
C LEU A 315 11.12 32.14 4.71
N ASP A 316 11.66 31.51 5.75
CA ASP A 316 12.95 31.91 6.29
C ASP A 316 14.06 31.72 5.25
N VAL A 317 15.26 32.24 5.52
CA VAL A 317 16.38 32.14 4.58
C VAL A 317 16.81 30.70 4.36
N GLU A 318 16.84 29.90 5.41
CA GLU A 318 17.26 28.49 5.37
C GLU A 318 16.24 27.59 6.11
N PRO A 319 16.04 26.35 5.64
CA PRO A 319 15.23 25.38 6.37
C PRO A 319 15.93 24.89 7.65
N PRO A 320 15.20 24.38 8.65
CA PRO A 320 15.81 23.73 9.80
C PRO A 320 16.62 22.50 9.36
N ALA A 321 17.73 22.25 10.06
CA ALA A 321 18.58 21.08 9.80
C ALA A 321 17.86 19.79 10.21
N ALA A 322 17.92 18.76 9.36
CA ALA A 322 17.41 17.44 9.68
C ALA A 322 18.20 16.78 10.83
N GLN A 323 17.50 16.08 11.72
CA GLN A 323 18.06 15.37 12.86
C GLN A 323 17.45 13.98 12.99
N GLY A 324 18.27 13.01 13.38
CA GLY A 324 17.84 11.61 13.53
C GLY A 324 17.49 10.95 12.22
N HIS A 325 16.69 9.90 12.31
CA HIS A 325 16.26 9.08 11.16
C HIS A 325 14.78 8.74 11.27
N SER A 326 14.11 8.78 10.15
CA SER A 326 12.71 8.40 10.04
C SER A 326 12.53 7.41 8.88
N ILE A 327 11.67 6.41 9.10
CA ILE A 327 11.30 5.40 8.09
C ILE A 327 9.79 5.32 8.04
N GLU A 328 9.24 5.44 6.84
CA GLU A 328 7.83 5.23 6.53
C GLU A 328 7.64 3.87 5.88
N ALA A 329 6.60 3.15 6.27
CA ALA A 329 6.13 1.94 5.60
C ALA A 329 4.68 2.15 5.16
N ARG A 330 4.42 1.93 3.88
CA ARG A 330 3.07 2.01 3.32
C ARG A 330 2.36 0.68 3.50
N LEU A 331 1.32 0.67 4.32
CA LEU A 331 0.46 -0.49 4.52
C LEU A 331 -0.61 -0.54 3.43
N TYR A 332 -0.51 -1.55 2.56
CA TYR A 332 -1.44 -1.76 1.45
C TYR A 332 -2.34 -2.97 1.67
N ALA A 333 -3.59 -2.88 1.25
CA ALA A 333 -4.53 -4.01 1.14
C ALA A 333 -4.18 -4.85 -0.09
N GLU A 334 -3.02 -5.48 -0.08
CA GLU A 334 -2.47 -6.33 -1.14
C GLU A 334 -1.76 -7.53 -0.53
N ASP A 335 -1.83 -8.69 -1.20
CA ASP A 335 -1.18 -9.93 -0.77
C ASP A 335 0.07 -10.21 -1.62
N PRO A 336 1.30 -9.86 -1.15
CA PRO A 336 2.54 -10.09 -1.88
C PRO A 336 2.84 -11.57 -2.16
N ALA A 337 2.44 -12.47 -1.25
CA ALA A 337 2.66 -13.91 -1.39
C ALA A 337 1.84 -14.51 -2.53
N HIS A 338 0.71 -13.88 -2.90
CA HIS A 338 -0.17 -14.31 -3.98
C HIS A 338 -0.18 -13.31 -5.15
N GLY A 339 1.00 -12.85 -5.57
CA GLY A 339 1.15 -11.97 -6.75
C GLY A 339 0.59 -10.57 -6.56
N TRP A 340 0.53 -10.08 -5.33
CA TRP A 340 0.02 -8.75 -4.98
C TRP A 340 -1.47 -8.58 -5.30
N GLN A 341 -2.25 -9.62 -5.07
CA GLN A 341 -3.70 -9.56 -5.25
C GLN A 341 -4.29 -8.48 -4.34
N PRO A 342 -5.06 -7.52 -4.88
CA PRO A 342 -5.72 -6.51 -4.08
C PRO A 342 -6.81 -7.15 -3.20
N GLN A 343 -6.94 -6.60 -2.01
CA GLN A 343 -7.89 -7.06 -1.00
C GLN A 343 -8.95 -5.98 -0.78
N ALA A 344 -10.21 -6.38 -0.70
CA ALA A 344 -11.31 -5.48 -0.37
C ALA A 344 -12.22 -6.15 0.65
N GLY A 345 -12.89 -5.38 1.47
CA GLY A 345 -13.78 -5.90 2.50
C GLY A 345 -13.80 -5.05 3.77
N LEU A 346 -14.34 -5.62 4.83
CA LEU A 346 -14.49 -4.98 6.12
C LEU A 346 -13.22 -5.12 6.95
N VAL A 347 -12.72 -4.01 7.46
CA VAL A 347 -11.68 -3.99 8.51
C VAL A 347 -12.37 -4.14 9.86
N HIS A 348 -12.25 -5.30 10.47
CA HIS A 348 -12.87 -5.57 11.77
C HIS A 348 -12.14 -4.88 12.91
N ALA A 349 -10.81 -4.83 12.85
CA ALA A 349 -9.97 -4.13 13.81
C ALA A 349 -8.71 -3.61 13.14
N PHE A 350 -8.29 -2.42 13.52
CA PHE A 350 -7.02 -1.81 13.12
C PHE A 350 -6.43 -1.01 14.29
N ASP A 351 -5.30 -1.47 14.80
CA ASP A 351 -4.58 -0.84 15.90
C ASP A 351 -3.07 -1.03 15.72
N VAL A 352 -2.32 0.07 15.72
CA VAL A 352 -0.85 0.07 15.66
C VAL A 352 -0.30 0.38 17.04
N PRO A 353 0.19 -0.63 17.77
CA PRO A 353 0.64 -0.44 19.14
C PRO A 353 1.82 0.52 19.23
N GLY A 354 1.79 1.39 20.22
CA GLY A 354 2.87 2.36 20.45
C GLY A 354 2.80 3.59 19.58
N SER A 355 1.75 3.76 18.76
CA SER A 355 1.46 5.02 18.09
C SER A 355 1.33 6.14 19.12
N ARG A 356 2.12 7.20 18.94
CA ARG A 356 2.19 8.36 19.85
C ARG A 356 1.65 9.64 19.24
N ALA A 357 1.53 9.66 17.93
CA ALA A 357 0.99 10.78 17.17
C ALA A 357 0.22 10.28 15.96
N GLU A 358 -0.82 11.01 15.59
CA GLU A 358 -1.53 10.87 14.32
C GLU A 358 -1.40 12.16 13.53
N PHE A 359 -0.98 12.07 12.27
CA PHE A 359 -0.85 13.18 11.34
C PHE A 359 0.04 14.36 11.80
N ALA A 360 0.90 14.15 12.79
CA ALA A 360 1.78 15.18 13.34
C ALA A 360 3.12 14.60 13.73
N ALA A 361 4.18 15.39 13.61
CA ALA A 361 5.52 14.97 13.97
C ALA A 361 5.67 14.65 15.48
N LEU A 362 6.50 13.66 15.79
CA LEU A 362 6.79 13.16 17.14
C LEU A 362 7.63 14.13 17.99
N GLY A 363 8.10 15.24 17.40
CA GLY A 363 8.95 16.23 18.09
C GLY A 363 10.29 15.65 18.53
N GLN A 364 10.95 14.89 17.65
CA GLN A 364 12.25 14.23 17.86
C GLN A 364 12.27 13.19 19.00
N ARG A 365 11.13 12.62 19.33
CA ARG A 365 11.02 11.53 20.31
C ARG A 365 10.88 10.20 19.61
N THR A 366 11.72 9.24 19.97
CA THR A 366 11.60 7.85 19.46
C THR A 366 10.19 7.32 19.62
N GLY A 367 9.60 6.84 18.53
CA GLY A 367 8.23 6.33 18.54
C GLY A 367 7.67 6.12 17.14
N ILE A 368 6.35 5.92 17.11
CA ILE A 368 5.56 5.70 15.90
C ILE A 368 4.56 6.84 15.73
N ARG A 369 4.49 7.36 14.52
CA ARG A 369 3.42 8.19 13.98
C ARG A 369 2.56 7.34 13.05
N LEU A 370 1.26 7.53 13.08
CA LEU A 370 0.29 6.86 12.23
C LEU A 370 -0.48 7.88 11.39
N ASP A 371 -0.39 7.77 10.07
CA ASP A 371 -1.23 8.51 9.13
C ASP A 371 -2.16 7.50 8.44
N SER A 372 -3.40 7.38 8.93
CA SER A 372 -4.33 6.31 8.54
C SER A 372 -5.55 6.82 7.78
N GLY A 373 -5.92 6.13 6.69
CA GLY A 373 -7.18 6.31 5.98
C GLY A 373 -8.32 5.44 6.51
N ILE A 374 -8.05 4.51 7.42
CA ILE A 374 -9.00 3.54 7.96
C ILE A 374 -9.06 3.57 9.49
N VAL A 375 -10.15 3.04 10.03
CA VAL A 375 -10.39 2.76 11.44
C VAL A 375 -11.16 1.44 11.55
N ASP A 376 -11.41 0.96 12.77
CA ASP A 376 -12.30 -0.18 13.03
C ASP A 376 -13.66 0.04 12.34
N GLY A 377 -14.12 -0.95 11.59
CA GLY A 377 -15.37 -0.90 10.83
C GLY A 377 -15.29 -0.24 9.46
N SER A 378 -14.11 0.24 9.03
CA SER A 378 -13.92 0.77 7.67
C SER A 378 -14.12 -0.31 6.61
N VAL A 379 -14.72 0.07 5.48
CA VAL A 379 -14.86 -0.79 4.30
C VAL A 379 -13.87 -0.36 3.23
N VAL A 380 -12.95 -1.25 2.87
CA VAL A 380 -12.01 -1.04 1.77
C VAL A 380 -12.66 -1.47 0.47
N SER A 381 -12.83 -0.51 -0.45
CA SER A 381 -13.54 -0.73 -1.72
C SER A 381 -12.56 -1.05 -2.85
N ILE A 382 -13.07 -1.67 -3.93
CA ILE A 382 -12.31 -1.96 -5.15
C ILE A 382 -12.06 -0.74 -6.05
N HIS A 383 -12.63 0.41 -5.72
CA HIS A 383 -12.70 1.57 -6.63
C HIS A 383 -11.48 2.48 -6.54
N TYR A 384 -10.71 2.42 -5.44
CA TYR A 384 -9.64 3.36 -5.16
C TYR A 384 -8.33 2.65 -4.85
N ASP A 385 -7.29 3.44 -4.59
CA ASP A 385 -5.96 2.94 -4.24
C ASP A 385 -6.01 2.07 -2.97
N PRO A 386 -5.28 0.93 -2.94
CA PRO A 386 -5.29 -0.02 -1.82
C PRO A 386 -4.53 0.46 -0.57
N MET A 387 -3.92 1.64 -0.55
CA MET A 387 -3.17 2.14 0.60
C MET A 387 -4.11 2.41 1.79
N LEU A 388 -3.87 1.71 2.89
CA LEU A 388 -4.67 1.80 4.12
C LEU A 388 -4.13 2.86 5.07
N ALA A 389 -2.82 2.88 5.26
CA ALA A 389 -2.15 3.75 6.20
C ALA A 389 -0.66 3.85 5.88
N LYS A 390 -0.03 4.88 6.42
CA LYS A 390 1.42 5.02 6.55
C LYS A 390 1.77 4.85 8.02
N VAL A 391 2.74 3.98 8.30
CA VAL A 391 3.29 3.79 9.65
C VAL A 391 4.71 4.34 9.62
N ILE A 392 4.97 5.35 10.42
CA ILE A 392 6.21 6.12 10.36
C ILE A 392 6.92 6.01 11.70
N SER A 393 8.20 5.66 11.68
CA SER A 393 9.05 5.68 12.86
C SER A 393 9.97 6.87 12.86
N TYR A 394 10.33 7.34 14.06
CA TYR A 394 11.46 8.24 14.27
C TYR A 394 12.36 7.70 15.37
N ALA A 395 13.69 7.80 15.17
CA ALA A 395 14.70 7.49 16.19
C ALA A 395 16.01 8.25 15.94
N PRO A 396 16.90 8.37 16.95
CA PRO A 396 18.22 8.99 16.77
C PRO A 396 19.13 8.29 15.77
N THR A 397 18.90 7.00 15.51
CA THR A 397 19.69 6.20 14.55
C THR A 397 18.81 5.41 13.62
N ARG A 398 19.24 5.22 12.37
CA ARG A 398 18.53 4.46 11.33
C ARG A 398 18.15 3.05 11.79
N ARG A 399 19.12 2.32 12.39
CA ARG A 399 18.90 0.96 12.89
C ARG A 399 17.78 0.92 13.95
N LEU A 400 17.74 1.88 14.86
CA LEU A 400 16.70 1.95 15.88
C LEU A 400 15.34 2.29 15.26
N ALA A 401 15.29 3.21 14.28
CA ALA A 401 14.06 3.52 13.55
C ALA A 401 13.49 2.26 12.86
N ALA A 402 14.34 1.49 12.17
CA ALA A 402 13.93 0.25 11.51
C ALA A 402 13.39 -0.79 12.50
N LEU A 403 14.05 -0.98 13.65
CA LEU A 403 13.61 -1.94 14.67
C LEU A 403 12.31 -1.53 15.34
N VAL A 404 12.12 -0.24 15.63
CA VAL A 404 10.89 0.31 16.22
C VAL A 404 9.72 0.13 15.26
N LEU A 405 9.92 0.42 13.97
CA LEU A 405 8.91 0.25 12.94
C LEU A 405 8.54 -1.23 12.72
N ALA A 406 9.54 -2.09 12.63
CA ALA A 406 9.33 -3.53 12.46
C ALA A 406 8.56 -4.16 13.64
N ASP A 407 8.85 -3.74 14.89
CA ASP A 407 8.13 -4.24 16.08
C ASP A 407 6.68 -3.73 16.10
N ALA A 408 6.44 -2.46 15.79
CA ALA A 408 5.11 -1.89 15.71
C ALA A 408 4.24 -2.60 14.66
N LEU A 409 4.77 -2.79 13.44
CA LEU A 409 4.09 -3.51 12.37
C LEU A 409 3.83 -4.98 12.72
N ALA A 410 4.81 -5.67 13.32
CA ALA A 410 4.66 -7.08 13.71
C ALA A 410 3.56 -7.28 14.77
N ARG A 411 3.32 -6.29 15.62
CA ARG A 411 2.30 -6.30 16.68
C ARG A 411 1.00 -5.61 16.27
N THR A 412 0.94 -5.05 15.07
CA THR A 412 -0.27 -4.40 14.56
C THR A 412 -1.41 -5.40 14.51
N ARG A 413 -2.53 -5.06 15.14
CA ARG A 413 -3.80 -5.79 15.01
C ARG A 413 -4.49 -5.29 13.75
N LEU A 414 -4.59 -6.15 12.75
CA LEU A 414 -5.31 -5.87 11.53
C LEU A 414 -6.12 -7.12 11.17
N HIS A 415 -7.44 -7.02 11.34
CA HIS A 415 -8.37 -8.11 11.14
C HIS A 415 -9.34 -7.77 10.01
N GLY A 416 -9.56 -8.71 9.11
CA GLY A 416 -10.51 -8.61 7.99
C GLY A 416 -9.87 -8.66 6.60
N LEU A 417 -8.63 -8.16 6.44
CA LEU A 417 -7.95 -8.11 5.16
C LEU A 417 -6.52 -8.66 5.27
N ARG A 418 -6.04 -9.25 4.18
CA ARG A 418 -4.61 -9.48 4.00
C ARG A 418 -3.94 -8.21 3.52
N THR A 419 -2.71 -8.01 3.94
CA THR A 419 -1.92 -6.82 3.62
C THR A 419 -0.48 -7.21 3.32
N ASN A 420 0.33 -6.22 2.95
CA ASN A 420 1.77 -6.38 2.78
C ASN A 420 2.57 -6.31 4.11
N ARG A 421 1.91 -6.39 5.27
CA ARG A 421 2.54 -6.22 6.60
C ARG A 421 3.72 -7.17 6.83
N GLU A 422 3.59 -8.46 6.51
CA GLU A 422 4.63 -9.46 6.68
C GLU A 422 5.87 -9.11 5.86
N LEU A 423 5.68 -8.68 4.61
CA LEU A 423 6.75 -8.19 3.74
C LEU A 423 7.48 -6.99 4.37
N LEU A 424 6.72 -6.00 4.85
CA LEU A 424 7.29 -4.81 5.48
C LEU A 424 8.17 -5.17 6.68
N VAL A 425 7.68 -6.04 7.57
CA VAL A 425 8.42 -6.50 8.76
C VAL A 425 9.69 -7.25 8.37
N ASN A 426 9.59 -8.18 7.41
CA ASN A 426 10.73 -8.98 6.98
C ASN A 426 11.79 -8.13 6.28
N VAL A 427 11.40 -7.15 5.46
CA VAL A 427 12.34 -6.19 4.85
C VAL A 427 13.05 -5.36 5.92
N LEU A 428 12.31 -4.77 6.86
CA LEU A 428 12.87 -3.93 7.93
C LEU A 428 13.83 -4.70 8.86
N ARG A 429 13.66 -6.01 8.99
CA ARG A 429 14.53 -6.91 9.76
C ARG A 429 15.65 -7.52 8.94
N HIS A 430 15.60 -7.40 7.61
CA HIS A 430 16.59 -7.99 6.72
C HIS A 430 17.96 -7.32 6.89
N GLN A 431 19.04 -8.11 6.94
CA GLN A 431 20.37 -7.56 7.21
C GLN A 431 20.81 -6.53 6.17
N ALA A 432 20.54 -6.76 4.88
CA ALA A 432 20.88 -5.80 3.83
C ALA A 432 20.16 -4.45 4.04
N PHE A 433 18.88 -4.46 4.45
CA PHE A 433 18.17 -3.23 4.80
C PHE A 433 18.82 -2.53 6.00
N LEU A 434 19.15 -3.27 7.07
CA LEU A 434 19.78 -2.71 8.26
C LEU A 434 21.18 -2.14 7.99
N ASP A 435 21.88 -2.66 7.00
CA ASP A 435 23.18 -2.19 6.55
C ASP A 435 23.11 -1.04 5.53
N GLY A 436 21.91 -0.64 5.12
CA GLY A 436 21.68 0.43 4.13
C GLY A 436 22.02 0.03 2.69
N ALA A 437 22.09 -1.27 2.39
CA ALA A 437 22.25 -1.80 1.04
C ALA A 437 20.87 -1.93 0.37
N THR A 438 20.27 -0.77 0.10
CA THR A 438 18.92 -0.64 -0.45
C THR A 438 19.02 -0.07 -1.87
N ASP A 439 18.58 -0.85 -2.86
CA ASP A 439 18.50 -0.43 -4.27
C ASP A 439 17.16 -0.86 -4.88
N THR A 440 16.90 -0.47 -6.13
CA THR A 440 15.64 -0.78 -6.82
C THR A 440 15.47 -2.26 -7.17
N ALA A 441 16.53 -3.08 -7.07
CA ALA A 441 16.49 -4.52 -7.30
C ALA A 441 16.35 -5.34 -5.99
N PHE A 442 16.10 -4.70 -4.85
CA PHE A 442 16.09 -5.35 -3.53
C PHE A 442 15.22 -6.61 -3.48
N PHE A 443 14.00 -6.57 -4.02
CA PHE A 443 13.11 -7.73 -4.02
C PHE A 443 13.58 -8.85 -4.96
N ASP A 444 14.19 -8.50 -6.09
CA ASP A 444 14.75 -9.48 -7.03
C ASP A 444 16.01 -10.14 -6.45
N THR A 445 16.83 -9.36 -5.75
CA THR A 445 18.07 -9.82 -5.12
C THR A 445 17.83 -10.74 -3.94
N HIS A 446 16.86 -10.40 -3.08
CA HIS A 446 16.63 -11.10 -1.81
C HIS A 446 15.45 -12.08 -1.83
N GLY A 447 14.72 -12.15 -2.96
CA GLY A 447 13.62 -13.08 -3.18
C GLY A 447 12.31 -12.66 -2.50
N LEU A 448 11.37 -12.19 -3.31
CA LEU A 448 10.06 -11.73 -2.85
C LEU A 448 9.31 -12.79 -2.02
N ALA A 449 9.37 -14.06 -2.43
CA ALA A 449 8.69 -15.15 -1.74
C ALA A 449 9.20 -15.34 -0.29
N GLN A 450 10.51 -15.21 -0.07
CA GLN A 450 11.11 -15.31 1.26
C GLN A 450 10.74 -14.08 2.11
N LEU A 451 10.77 -12.88 1.52
CA LEU A 451 10.42 -11.65 2.21
C LEU A 451 8.92 -11.54 2.53
N SER A 452 8.06 -12.22 1.76
CA SER A 452 6.61 -12.28 2.00
C SER A 452 6.18 -13.44 2.91
N ALA A 453 7.13 -14.21 3.47
CA ALA A 453 6.82 -15.33 4.33
C ALA A 453 6.06 -14.87 5.60
N PRO A 454 5.13 -15.67 6.12
CA PRO A 454 4.44 -15.39 7.37
C PRO A 454 5.41 -15.16 8.53
N LEU A 455 5.04 -14.28 9.47
CA LEU A 455 5.84 -14.03 10.68
C LEU A 455 5.75 -15.18 11.69
N SER A 456 4.66 -15.95 11.63
CA SER A 456 4.39 -17.08 12.53
C SER A 456 4.85 -18.38 11.91
N ASP A 457 5.68 -19.15 12.64
CA ASP A 457 6.05 -20.52 12.27
C ASP A 457 4.92 -21.53 12.57
N GLU A 458 5.08 -22.77 12.11
CA GLU A 458 4.08 -23.85 12.32
C GLU A 458 3.77 -24.10 13.81
N GLY A 459 4.76 -23.93 14.69
CA GLY A 459 4.58 -24.07 16.14
C GLY A 459 3.70 -22.97 16.72
N VAL A 460 3.87 -21.74 16.25
CA VAL A 460 3.03 -20.59 16.64
C VAL A 460 1.60 -20.77 16.09
N VAL A 461 1.46 -21.21 14.84
CA VAL A 461 0.13 -21.51 14.25
C VAL A 461 -0.59 -22.60 15.06
N ARG A 462 0.14 -23.65 15.47
CA ARG A 462 -0.41 -24.73 16.30
C ARG A 462 -0.87 -24.23 17.67
N LEU A 463 -0.05 -23.43 18.36
CA LEU A 463 -0.41 -22.84 19.66
C LEU A 463 -1.59 -21.86 19.53
N SER A 464 -1.66 -21.10 18.46
CA SER A 464 -2.76 -20.19 18.14
C SER A 464 -4.07 -20.95 17.93
N ALA A 465 -4.03 -22.08 17.23
CA ALA A 465 -5.21 -22.95 17.06
C ALA A 465 -5.68 -23.55 18.41
N ILE A 466 -4.76 -23.92 19.30
CA ILE A 466 -5.09 -24.36 20.66
C ILE A 466 -5.73 -23.20 21.43
N ALA A 467 -5.13 -22.00 21.39
CA ALA A 467 -5.68 -20.82 22.04
C ALA A 467 -7.08 -20.47 21.53
N ALA A 468 -7.30 -20.51 20.21
CA ALA A 468 -8.62 -20.31 19.60
C ALA A 468 -9.66 -21.31 20.10
N ALA A 469 -9.29 -22.61 20.20
CA ALA A 469 -10.19 -23.64 20.70
C ALA A 469 -10.56 -23.43 22.18
N LEU A 470 -9.60 -22.99 23.00
CA LEU A 470 -9.81 -22.76 24.44
C LEU A 470 -10.57 -21.44 24.69
N ALA A 471 -10.33 -20.39 23.90
CA ALA A 471 -11.11 -19.16 23.93
C ALA A 471 -12.59 -19.40 23.59
N ASP A 472 -12.86 -20.25 22.54
CA ASP A 472 -14.23 -20.64 22.20
C ASP A 472 -14.88 -21.47 23.32
N ALA A 473 -14.14 -22.34 23.99
CA ALA A 473 -14.62 -23.07 25.16
C ALA A 473 -14.97 -22.13 26.31
N ALA A 474 -14.14 -21.09 26.57
CA ALA A 474 -14.38 -20.07 27.57
C ALA A 474 -15.59 -19.19 27.20
N HIS A 475 -15.73 -18.81 25.93
CA HIS A 475 -16.87 -18.06 25.41
C HIS A 475 -18.18 -18.81 25.60
N ASN A 476 -18.22 -20.10 25.21
CA ASN A 476 -19.41 -20.94 25.37
C ASN A 476 -19.81 -21.07 26.84
N ARG A 477 -18.83 -21.20 27.73
CA ARG A 477 -19.07 -21.24 29.18
C ARG A 477 -19.60 -19.92 29.71
N ALA A 478 -19.04 -18.80 29.29
CA ALA A 478 -19.47 -17.47 29.74
C ALA A 478 -20.90 -17.14 29.30
N ARG A 479 -21.33 -17.66 28.15
CA ARG A 479 -22.69 -17.47 27.61
C ARG A 479 -23.71 -18.56 28.03
N ALA A 480 -23.29 -19.59 28.76
CA ALA A 480 -24.17 -20.66 29.15
C ALA A 480 -25.26 -20.15 30.10
N ALA A 481 -26.52 -20.28 29.72
CA ALA A 481 -27.67 -19.88 30.51
C ALA A 481 -27.82 -20.73 31.80
N VAL A 482 -27.31 -21.95 31.77
CA VAL A 482 -27.32 -22.91 32.90
C VAL A 482 -25.97 -23.63 32.95
N PHE A 483 -25.57 -24.06 34.18
CA PHE A 483 -24.32 -24.81 34.41
C PHE A 483 -23.02 -24.12 33.94
N GLY A 484 -23.00 -22.80 33.89
CA GLY A 484 -21.80 -22.02 33.50
C GLY A 484 -20.58 -22.24 34.40
N SER A 485 -20.75 -22.85 35.56
CA SER A 485 -19.64 -23.27 36.43
C SER A 485 -18.93 -24.55 35.99
N LEU A 486 -19.59 -25.36 35.14
CA LEU A 486 -18.96 -26.58 34.61
C LEU A 486 -18.02 -26.26 33.45
N PRO A 487 -16.94 -27.03 33.25
CA PRO A 487 -16.11 -26.91 32.07
C PRO A 487 -16.93 -27.13 30.79
N SER A 488 -16.62 -26.37 29.74
CA SER A 488 -17.23 -26.57 28.43
C SER A 488 -17.05 -28.02 27.97
N GLY A 489 -18.15 -28.65 27.51
CA GLY A 489 -18.16 -30.06 27.07
C GLY A 489 -18.09 -31.09 28.18
N TRP A 490 -18.42 -30.71 29.44
CA TRP A 490 -18.53 -31.67 30.53
C TRP A 490 -19.45 -32.82 30.20
N ARG A 491 -19.05 -34.07 30.57
CA ARG A 491 -19.77 -35.32 30.38
C ARG A 491 -19.57 -36.25 31.59
N ASN A 492 -20.57 -37.09 31.87
CA ASN A 492 -20.44 -38.12 32.90
C ASN A 492 -19.31 -39.11 32.59
N LEU A 493 -19.13 -39.46 31.31
CA LEU A 493 -18.01 -40.26 30.84
C LEU A 493 -16.92 -39.38 30.31
N THR A 494 -15.77 -39.39 30.94
CA THR A 494 -14.62 -38.51 30.64
C THR A 494 -13.68 -39.03 29.54
N SER A 495 -14.06 -40.14 28.87
CA SER A 495 -13.21 -40.86 27.92
C SER A 495 -12.98 -40.14 26.57
N GLY A 496 -13.90 -39.22 26.21
CA GLY A 496 -13.83 -38.53 24.90
C GLY A 496 -13.23 -37.12 24.99
N TYR A 497 -12.45 -36.77 23.95
CA TYR A 497 -12.00 -35.41 23.73
C TYR A 497 -13.07 -34.54 23.09
N GLN A 498 -13.05 -33.27 23.36
CA GLN A 498 -13.70 -32.27 22.50
C GLN A 498 -12.79 -31.98 21.30
N VAL A 499 -13.41 -31.76 20.16
CA VAL A 499 -12.69 -31.53 18.90
C VAL A 499 -13.11 -30.20 18.32
N LYS A 500 -12.11 -29.37 17.99
CA LYS A 500 -12.25 -28.18 17.16
C LYS A 500 -11.31 -28.32 15.98
N THR A 501 -11.75 -27.89 14.82
CA THR A 501 -10.93 -27.92 13.60
C THR A 501 -10.92 -26.52 12.99
N PHE A 502 -9.74 -26.08 12.62
CA PHE A 502 -9.52 -24.82 11.92
C PHE A 502 -8.74 -25.09 10.65
N THR A 503 -8.84 -24.17 9.68
CA THR A 503 -7.90 -24.06 8.57
C THR A 503 -7.14 -22.75 8.71
N ASP A 504 -5.84 -22.76 8.36
CA ASP A 504 -5.04 -21.55 8.23
C ASP A 504 -5.14 -20.96 6.81
N ASP A 505 -4.46 -19.87 6.56
CA ASP A 505 -4.41 -19.17 5.27
C ASP A 505 -3.80 -20.01 4.12
N GLN A 506 -3.06 -21.07 4.46
CA GLN A 506 -2.50 -22.04 3.50
C GLN A 506 -3.42 -23.27 3.30
N ASN A 507 -4.64 -23.26 3.86
CA ASN A 507 -5.59 -24.37 3.88
C ASN A 507 -5.10 -25.61 4.65
N ASN A 508 -4.08 -25.50 5.51
CA ASN A 508 -3.69 -26.58 6.39
C ASN A 508 -4.73 -26.77 7.50
N LYS A 509 -5.07 -28.01 7.80
CA LYS A 509 -6.07 -28.34 8.83
C LYS A 509 -5.40 -28.53 10.19
N HIS A 510 -5.84 -27.77 11.18
CA HIS A 510 -5.43 -27.84 12.57
C HIS A 510 -6.56 -28.45 13.40
N ARG A 511 -6.47 -29.73 13.67
CA ARG A 511 -7.41 -30.45 14.54
C ARG A 511 -6.90 -30.40 15.97
N ILE A 512 -7.69 -29.79 16.87
CA ILE A 512 -7.40 -29.63 18.30
C ILE A 512 -8.33 -30.53 19.08
N GLU A 513 -7.74 -31.48 19.81
CA GLU A 513 -8.43 -32.41 20.68
C GLU A 513 -8.07 -32.15 22.13
N TYR A 514 -9.03 -31.75 22.93
CA TYR A 514 -8.82 -31.36 24.33
C TYR A 514 -9.91 -31.82 25.25
N ARG A 515 -9.59 -31.95 26.54
CA ARG A 515 -10.56 -32.18 27.62
C ARG A 515 -10.11 -31.50 28.90
N PHE A 516 -11.08 -31.05 29.70
CA PHE A 516 -10.80 -30.56 31.03
C PHE A 516 -10.97 -31.70 32.05
N THR A 517 -9.98 -31.86 32.92
CA THR A 517 -9.97 -32.83 34.02
C THR A 517 -9.89 -32.10 35.36
N ARG A 518 -9.92 -32.86 36.46
CA ARG A 518 -9.71 -32.29 37.81
C ARG A 518 -8.31 -31.72 37.99
N THR A 519 -7.33 -32.18 37.22
CA THR A 519 -5.94 -31.77 37.26
C THR A 519 -5.61 -30.69 36.22
N GLY A 520 -6.60 -30.24 35.43
CA GLY A 520 -6.42 -29.19 34.40
C GLY A 520 -6.75 -29.66 33.00
N LEU A 521 -6.22 -28.93 32.02
CA LEU A 521 -6.33 -29.21 30.59
C LEU A 521 -5.50 -30.42 30.21
N VAL A 522 -6.04 -31.28 29.35
CA VAL A 522 -5.32 -32.39 28.70
C VAL A 522 -5.54 -32.23 27.19
N LEU A 523 -4.45 -32.12 26.43
CA LEU A 523 -4.41 -32.12 24.99
C LEU A 523 -3.98 -33.50 24.48
N ALA A 524 -4.60 -34.00 23.40
CA ALA A 524 -4.33 -35.35 22.90
C ALA A 524 -2.96 -35.46 22.21
N ALA A 525 -2.50 -34.39 21.58
CA ALA A 525 -1.26 -34.37 20.77
C ALA A 525 -0.20 -33.39 21.26
N ASP A 526 -0.51 -32.52 22.23
CA ASP A 526 0.37 -31.44 22.68
C ASP A 526 0.54 -31.47 24.21
N GLU A 527 0.91 -32.65 24.75
CA GLU A 527 0.95 -32.93 26.19
C GLU A 527 1.85 -31.97 27.00
N ALA A 528 2.86 -31.39 26.34
CA ALA A 528 3.79 -30.46 26.97
C ALA A 528 3.23 -29.03 27.13
N VAL A 529 2.13 -28.71 26.45
CA VAL A 529 1.50 -27.39 26.52
C VAL A 529 0.61 -27.31 27.76
N GLN A 530 0.81 -26.29 28.59
CA GLN A 530 0.05 -26.08 29.81
C GLN A 530 -0.83 -24.83 29.67
N LEU A 531 -2.07 -24.92 30.17
CA LEU A 531 -2.97 -23.78 30.28
C LEU A 531 -2.68 -23.00 31.55
N VAL A 532 -2.28 -21.74 31.42
CA VAL A 532 -2.09 -20.82 32.54
C VAL A 532 -3.40 -20.08 32.87
N SER A 533 -4.05 -19.51 31.84
CA SER A 533 -5.35 -18.85 31.96
C SER A 533 -6.14 -18.92 30.65
N SER A 534 -7.47 -18.82 30.73
CA SER A 534 -8.36 -18.80 29.58
C SER A 534 -9.57 -17.92 29.83
N ALA A 535 -9.75 -16.93 28.94
CA ALA A 535 -10.90 -16.05 28.83
C ALA A 535 -11.43 -16.11 27.38
N PRO A 536 -12.62 -15.56 27.09
CA PRO A 536 -13.17 -15.56 25.73
C PRO A 536 -12.34 -14.86 24.68
N ASP A 537 -11.52 -13.89 25.08
CA ASP A 537 -10.72 -13.00 24.25
C ASP A 537 -9.21 -13.12 24.53
N GLU A 538 -8.81 -13.96 25.49
CA GLU A 538 -7.42 -14.12 25.87
C GLU A 538 -7.13 -15.51 26.40
N VAL A 539 -6.04 -16.12 25.91
CA VAL A 539 -5.52 -17.39 26.44
C VAL A 539 -4.03 -17.25 26.69
N VAL A 540 -3.58 -17.72 27.85
CA VAL A 540 -2.15 -17.80 28.19
C VAL A 540 -1.76 -19.28 28.23
N LEU A 541 -0.83 -19.65 27.37
CA LEU A 541 -0.27 -21.00 27.29
C LEU A 541 1.20 -20.98 27.68
N ALA A 542 1.65 -21.99 28.41
CA ALA A 542 3.08 -22.22 28.64
C ALA A 542 3.53 -23.42 27.80
N ASP A 543 4.72 -23.31 27.19
CA ASP A 543 5.34 -24.37 26.42
C ASP A 543 6.04 -25.42 27.35
N ALA A 544 6.69 -26.41 26.73
CA ALA A 544 7.43 -27.48 27.43
C ALA A 544 8.55 -26.95 28.36
N ASN A 545 9.07 -25.75 28.10
CA ASN A 545 10.11 -25.09 28.88
C ASN A 545 9.53 -24.19 29.99
N GLY A 546 8.21 -24.11 30.11
CA GLY A 546 7.53 -23.24 31.07
C GLY A 546 7.45 -21.76 30.61
N VAL A 547 7.79 -21.46 29.34
CA VAL A 547 7.68 -20.10 28.79
C VAL A 547 6.23 -19.78 28.49
N ALA A 548 5.64 -18.85 29.24
CA ALA A 548 4.26 -18.41 29.05
C ALA A 548 4.15 -17.40 27.93
N CYS A 549 3.20 -17.63 27.01
CA CYS A 549 2.84 -16.74 25.92
C CYS A 549 1.36 -16.39 25.98
N ARG A 550 1.06 -15.12 25.78
CA ARG A 550 -0.31 -14.58 25.71
C ARG A 550 -0.77 -14.58 24.25
N PHE A 551 -1.99 -15.05 24.06
CA PHE A 551 -2.70 -15.07 22.78
C PHE A 551 -3.99 -14.27 22.93
N ALA A 552 -4.09 -13.13 22.28
CA ALA A 552 -5.34 -12.39 22.17
C ALA A 552 -6.16 -13.00 21.03
N VAL A 553 -7.43 -13.33 21.31
CA VAL A 553 -8.29 -14.04 20.36
C VAL A 553 -9.50 -13.18 20.03
N ALA A 554 -9.70 -12.88 18.75
CA ALA A 554 -10.88 -12.20 18.26
C ALA A 554 -11.61 -13.10 17.25
N ARG A 555 -12.96 -13.10 17.29
CA ARG A 555 -13.77 -13.91 16.40
C ARG A 555 -14.84 -13.09 15.70
N TYR A 556 -14.92 -13.25 14.37
CA TYR A 556 -15.88 -12.58 13.50
C TYR A 556 -16.55 -13.64 12.60
N GLY A 557 -17.69 -14.17 13.04
CA GLY A 557 -18.31 -15.30 12.35
C GLY A 557 -17.44 -16.58 12.45
N ASP A 558 -16.97 -17.06 11.32
CA ASP A 558 -16.07 -18.21 11.23
C ASP A 558 -14.59 -17.83 11.19
N ASP A 559 -14.27 -16.55 11.00
CA ASP A 559 -12.91 -16.02 11.08
C ASP A 559 -12.46 -15.85 12.52
N VAL A 560 -11.27 -16.35 12.84
CA VAL A 560 -10.63 -16.23 14.14
C VAL A 560 -9.23 -15.67 13.98
N TYR A 561 -8.99 -14.50 14.56
CA TYR A 561 -7.68 -13.85 14.59
C TYR A 561 -7.04 -14.05 15.94
N VAL A 562 -5.79 -14.47 15.93
CA VAL A 562 -5.00 -14.72 17.14
C VAL A 562 -3.72 -13.90 17.08
N ASP A 563 -3.63 -12.87 17.92
CA ASP A 563 -2.46 -12.00 18.00
C ASP A 563 -1.57 -12.42 19.18
N SER A 564 -0.28 -12.53 18.93
CA SER A 564 0.71 -12.84 19.95
C SER A 564 2.02 -12.10 19.70
N ALA A 565 2.90 -12.07 20.71
CA ALA A 565 4.25 -11.53 20.54
C ALA A 565 5.13 -12.34 19.55
N ARG A 566 4.67 -13.54 19.15
CA ARG A 566 5.35 -14.43 18.20
C ARG A 566 4.84 -14.29 16.78
N GLY A 567 3.85 -13.43 16.55
CA GLY A 567 3.23 -13.13 15.28
C GLY A 567 1.70 -13.33 15.30
N PRO A 568 0.99 -12.72 14.35
CA PRO A 568 -0.44 -12.90 14.16
C PRO A 568 -0.74 -14.20 13.40
N VAL A 569 -1.90 -14.78 13.64
CA VAL A 569 -2.41 -15.96 12.92
C VAL A 569 -3.88 -15.75 12.63
N HIS A 570 -4.26 -15.97 11.38
CA HIS A 570 -5.66 -16.03 10.97
C HIS A 570 -6.07 -17.51 10.79
N LEU A 571 -7.24 -17.85 11.29
CA LEU A 571 -7.82 -19.21 11.25
C LEU A 571 -9.28 -19.13 10.85
N ASN A 572 -9.72 -20.10 10.04
CA ASN A 572 -11.12 -20.31 9.72
C ASN A 572 -11.66 -21.53 10.48
N VAL A 573 -12.80 -21.38 11.13
CA VAL A 573 -13.50 -22.49 11.79
C VAL A 573 -14.04 -23.45 10.73
N VAL A 574 -13.65 -24.71 10.80
CA VAL A 574 -14.25 -25.75 9.96
C VAL A 574 -15.57 -26.21 10.60
N PRO A 575 -16.72 -26.00 9.95
CA PRO A 575 -18.01 -26.42 10.48
C PRO A 575 -18.03 -27.92 10.72
N ARG A 576 -18.59 -28.35 11.87
CA ARG A 576 -18.73 -29.77 12.20
C ARG A 576 -19.65 -30.48 11.24
N PHE A 577 -20.65 -29.79 10.74
CA PHE A 577 -21.64 -30.27 9.79
C PHE A 577 -21.65 -29.32 8.58
N PRO A 578 -21.03 -29.69 7.45
CA PRO A 578 -21.08 -28.90 6.24
C PRO A 578 -22.50 -28.84 5.69
N GLU A 579 -22.91 -27.72 5.16
CA GLU A 579 -24.19 -27.60 4.48
C GLU A 579 -24.16 -28.40 3.17
N PRO A 580 -25.22 -29.15 2.87
CA PRO A 580 -25.31 -29.87 1.60
C PRO A 580 -25.29 -28.90 0.42
N GLY A 581 -24.36 -29.08 -0.52
CA GLY A 581 -24.23 -28.26 -1.71
C GLY A 581 -23.18 -27.15 -1.63
N SER A 582 -22.45 -26.97 -0.52
CA SER A 582 -21.39 -25.98 -0.38
C SER A 582 -20.06 -26.31 -1.10
N SER A 583 -19.95 -27.48 -1.73
CA SER A 583 -18.75 -27.86 -2.48
C SER A 583 -18.78 -27.24 -3.89
N VAL A 584 -17.82 -26.42 -4.18
CA VAL A 584 -17.57 -25.91 -5.54
C VAL A 584 -17.23 -27.08 -6.45
N ALA A 585 -17.88 -27.20 -7.62
CA ALA A 585 -17.65 -28.28 -8.55
C ALA A 585 -16.17 -28.31 -9.01
N LYS A 586 -15.61 -29.53 -9.21
CA LYS A 586 -14.26 -29.65 -9.78
C LYS A 586 -14.18 -28.90 -11.12
N GLY A 587 -13.09 -28.15 -11.34
CA GLY A 587 -12.90 -27.34 -12.54
C GLY A 587 -13.55 -25.94 -12.49
N SER A 588 -14.21 -25.58 -11.39
CA SER A 588 -14.73 -24.22 -11.22
C SER A 588 -13.60 -23.21 -11.02
N LEU A 589 -13.63 -22.16 -11.82
CA LEU A 589 -12.84 -20.94 -11.66
C LEU A 589 -13.61 -19.99 -10.76
N VAL A 590 -13.03 -19.67 -9.63
CA VAL A 590 -13.62 -18.71 -8.69
C VAL A 590 -12.86 -17.38 -8.73
N ALA A 591 -13.55 -16.28 -8.45
CA ALA A 591 -12.91 -14.98 -8.31
C ALA A 591 -11.97 -14.99 -7.09
N PRO A 592 -10.66 -14.80 -7.29
CA PRO A 592 -9.69 -14.75 -6.18
C PRO A 592 -9.77 -13.42 -5.40
N MET A 593 -10.40 -12.42 -6.01
CA MET A 593 -10.56 -11.07 -5.48
C MET A 593 -11.88 -10.47 -5.98
N PRO A 594 -12.47 -9.49 -5.30
CA PRO A 594 -13.59 -8.76 -5.86
C PRO A 594 -13.11 -7.85 -7.00
N GLY A 595 -13.91 -7.65 -8.04
CA GLY A 595 -13.50 -6.80 -9.17
C GLY A 595 -14.55 -6.68 -10.25
N ASN A 596 -14.26 -5.86 -11.26
CA ASN A 596 -15.10 -5.72 -12.46
C ASN A 596 -14.52 -6.59 -13.58
N VAL A 597 -15.37 -7.33 -14.26
CA VAL A 597 -14.99 -8.09 -15.47
C VAL A 597 -14.80 -7.11 -16.62
N ILE A 598 -13.55 -6.92 -17.05
CA ILE A 598 -13.24 -5.98 -18.13
C ILE A 598 -13.19 -6.63 -19.51
N ARG A 599 -12.85 -7.93 -19.56
CA ARG A 599 -12.72 -8.66 -20.82
C ARG A 599 -12.91 -10.17 -20.61
N LEU A 600 -13.44 -10.83 -21.65
CA LEU A 600 -13.58 -12.28 -21.76
C LEU A 600 -12.71 -12.76 -22.92
N GLY A 601 -11.94 -13.84 -22.73
CA GLY A 601 -11.01 -14.39 -23.71
C GLY A 601 -11.46 -15.70 -24.38
N ALA A 602 -12.58 -16.28 -23.92
CA ALA A 602 -13.15 -17.51 -24.46
C ALA A 602 -14.68 -17.50 -24.35
N GLN A 603 -15.34 -18.35 -25.13
CA GLN A 603 -16.78 -18.58 -25.13
C GLN A 603 -17.13 -19.97 -24.64
N VAL A 604 -18.37 -20.15 -24.18
CA VAL A 604 -18.88 -21.49 -23.79
C VAL A 604 -18.78 -22.44 -24.98
N GLY A 605 -18.16 -23.59 -24.76
CA GLY A 605 -17.88 -24.59 -25.78
C GLY A 605 -16.45 -24.57 -26.34
N ASP A 606 -15.67 -23.55 -26.07
CA ASP A 606 -14.28 -23.46 -26.54
C ASP A 606 -13.39 -24.47 -25.80
N SER A 607 -12.47 -25.10 -26.54
CA SER A 607 -11.37 -25.87 -25.96
C SER A 607 -10.30 -24.91 -25.43
N VAL A 608 -9.88 -25.10 -24.19
CA VAL A 608 -8.90 -24.27 -23.50
C VAL A 608 -7.73 -25.12 -23.02
N THR A 609 -6.55 -24.51 -22.95
CA THR A 609 -5.33 -25.16 -22.45
C THR A 609 -4.94 -24.57 -21.10
N THR A 610 -4.25 -25.37 -20.29
CA THR A 610 -3.72 -24.94 -18.98
C THR A 610 -2.95 -23.63 -19.10
N GLY A 611 -3.28 -22.65 -18.25
CA GLY A 611 -2.66 -21.33 -18.26
C GLY A 611 -3.23 -20.37 -19.33
N GLN A 612 -4.14 -20.80 -20.19
CA GLN A 612 -4.77 -19.90 -21.16
C GLN A 612 -5.60 -18.83 -20.45
N PRO A 613 -5.41 -17.53 -20.77
CA PRO A 613 -6.22 -16.45 -20.22
C PRO A 613 -7.67 -16.54 -20.64
N LEU A 614 -8.60 -16.53 -19.66
CA LEU A 614 -10.05 -16.66 -19.90
C LEU A 614 -10.83 -15.40 -19.52
N ILE A 615 -10.49 -14.79 -18.40
CA ILE A 615 -11.24 -13.64 -17.85
C ILE A 615 -10.24 -12.63 -17.30
N TRP A 616 -10.48 -11.35 -17.53
CA TRP A 616 -9.72 -10.26 -16.91
C TRP A 616 -10.62 -9.51 -15.94
N LEU A 617 -10.17 -9.44 -14.69
CA LEU A 617 -10.80 -8.67 -13.62
C LEU A 617 -9.99 -7.40 -13.39
N GLU A 618 -10.65 -6.28 -13.18
CA GLU A 618 -10.04 -5.04 -12.71
C GLU A 618 -10.51 -4.74 -11.29
N ALA A 619 -9.57 -4.48 -10.39
CA ALA A 619 -9.81 -3.94 -9.07
C ALA A 619 -8.69 -2.96 -8.70
N MET A 620 -9.00 -1.85 -8.03
CA MET A 620 -8.00 -0.88 -7.53
C MET A 620 -7.01 -0.43 -8.62
N LYS A 621 -7.48 -0.26 -9.86
CA LYS A 621 -6.67 0.11 -11.05
C LYS A 621 -5.64 -0.95 -11.48
N MET A 622 -5.74 -2.17 -10.97
CA MET A 622 -4.92 -3.31 -11.38
C MET A 622 -5.74 -4.32 -12.17
N GLU A 623 -5.15 -4.80 -13.27
CA GLU A 623 -5.74 -5.87 -14.09
C GLU A 623 -5.21 -7.22 -13.61
N HIS A 624 -6.10 -8.15 -13.33
CA HIS A 624 -5.79 -9.52 -12.94
C HIS A 624 -6.36 -10.52 -13.94
N THR A 625 -5.52 -11.42 -14.42
CA THR A 625 -5.90 -12.42 -15.42
C THR A 625 -6.26 -13.74 -14.74
N ILE A 626 -7.45 -14.23 -14.98
CA ILE A 626 -7.90 -15.57 -14.58
C ILE A 626 -7.63 -16.52 -15.73
N THR A 627 -6.85 -17.57 -15.46
CA THR A 627 -6.41 -18.54 -16.46
C THR A 627 -7.07 -19.90 -16.25
N ALA A 628 -7.12 -20.72 -17.30
CA ALA A 628 -7.61 -22.09 -17.23
C ALA A 628 -6.72 -22.93 -16.28
N PRO A 629 -7.30 -23.67 -15.31
CA PRO A 629 -6.54 -24.46 -14.34
C PRO A 629 -6.02 -25.79 -14.94
N ALA A 630 -6.64 -26.25 -16.01
CA ALA A 630 -6.31 -27.49 -16.70
C ALA A 630 -6.77 -27.40 -18.18
N ASP A 631 -6.28 -28.31 -19.00
CA ASP A 631 -6.81 -28.52 -20.34
C ASP A 631 -8.25 -29.03 -20.26
N GLY A 632 -9.14 -28.51 -21.12
CA GLY A 632 -10.55 -28.89 -21.06
C GLY A 632 -11.44 -28.10 -22.00
N VAL A 633 -12.74 -28.19 -21.77
CA VAL A 633 -13.77 -27.43 -22.48
C VAL A 633 -14.44 -26.47 -21.51
N LEU A 634 -14.58 -25.20 -21.90
CA LEU A 634 -15.30 -24.18 -21.13
C LEU A 634 -16.80 -24.50 -21.12
N ARG A 635 -17.26 -25.12 -20.02
CA ARG A 635 -18.64 -25.62 -19.89
C ARG A 635 -19.64 -24.52 -19.60
N SER A 636 -19.27 -23.60 -18.72
CA SER A 636 -20.09 -22.43 -18.38
C SER A 636 -19.23 -21.21 -18.17
N LEU A 637 -19.80 -20.06 -18.50
CA LEU A 637 -19.26 -18.73 -18.24
C LEU A 637 -20.38 -17.95 -17.53
N ASN A 638 -20.19 -17.70 -16.23
CA ASN A 638 -21.24 -17.17 -15.35
C ASN A 638 -21.15 -15.67 -15.16
N VAL A 639 -20.31 -14.99 -15.95
CA VAL A 639 -20.06 -13.56 -15.87
C VAL A 639 -20.10 -12.90 -17.23
N THR A 640 -20.38 -11.59 -17.24
CA THR A 640 -20.40 -10.75 -18.43
C THR A 640 -19.47 -9.56 -18.25
N THR A 641 -18.97 -8.99 -19.36
CA THR A 641 -18.15 -7.77 -19.33
C THR A 641 -18.92 -6.62 -18.68
N GLY A 642 -18.27 -5.91 -17.76
CA GLY A 642 -18.87 -4.85 -16.94
C GLY A 642 -19.54 -5.33 -15.66
N GLN A 643 -19.61 -6.64 -15.42
CA GLN A 643 -20.20 -7.19 -14.19
C GLN A 643 -19.21 -7.12 -13.05
N GLN A 644 -19.66 -6.69 -11.88
CA GLN A 644 -18.92 -6.77 -10.63
C GLN A 644 -19.07 -8.16 -10.01
N VAL A 645 -17.98 -8.73 -9.50
CA VAL A 645 -17.94 -10.03 -8.85
C VAL A 645 -17.32 -9.91 -7.45
N GLU A 646 -17.78 -10.76 -6.54
CA GLU A 646 -17.25 -10.89 -5.19
C GLU A 646 -16.24 -12.03 -5.10
N VAL A 647 -15.39 -12.03 -4.06
CA VAL A 647 -14.45 -13.12 -3.78
C VAL A 647 -15.22 -14.45 -3.69
N GLY A 648 -14.69 -15.50 -4.32
CA GLY A 648 -15.29 -16.83 -4.31
C GLY A 648 -16.47 -17.02 -5.27
N ALA A 649 -16.91 -15.96 -5.98
CA ALA A 649 -17.93 -16.11 -7.04
C ALA A 649 -17.43 -17.06 -8.13
N VAL A 650 -18.27 -18.02 -8.54
CA VAL A 650 -17.93 -18.93 -9.64
C VAL A 650 -18.03 -18.19 -10.96
N LEU A 651 -16.88 -17.94 -11.59
CA LEU A 651 -16.75 -17.20 -12.84
C LEU A 651 -17.02 -18.08 -14.06
N ALA A 652 -16.44 -19.28 -14.06
CA ALA A 652 -16.52 -20.22 -15.15
C ALA A 652 -16.27 -21.65 -14.65
N ILE A 653 -16.61 -22.63 -15.47
CA ILE A 653 -16.32 -24.04 -15.22
C ILE A 653 -15.61 -24.61 -16.43
N VAL A 654 -14.43 -25.19 -16.23
CA VAL A 654 -13.67 -25.95 -17.24
C VAL A 654 -13.78 -27.44 -16.89
N GLU A 655 -14.34 -28.22 -17.78
CA GLU A 655 -14.47 -29.67 -17.62
C GLU A 655 -13.39 -30.41 -18.42
N ASP A 656 -12.79 -31.41 -17.79
CA ASP A 656 -11.90 -32.38 -18.45
C ASP A 656 -12.69 -33.21 -19.44
N PRO A 657 -12.27 -33.33 -20.71
CA PRO A 657 -12.95 -34.18 -21.72
C PRO A 657 -13.11 -35.63 -21.31
N GLU A 658 -12.21 -36.16 -20.44
CA GLU A 658 -12.27 -37.55 -20.00
C GLU A 658 -13.30 -37.82 -18.87
N SER A 659 -13.84 -36.76 -18.25
CA SER A 659 -14.82 -36.94 -17.15
C SER A 659 -16.22 -37.37 -17.65
N GLN A 660 -16.54 -37.13 -18.92
CA GLN A 660 -17.84 -37.55 -19.52
C GLN A 660 -17.96 -39.06 -19.74
N ALA A 661 -16.84 -39.78 -19.81
CA ALA A 661 -16.89 -41.24 -20.08
C ALA A 661 -17.26 -42.10 -18.85
N LYS A 662 -17.37 -41.51 -17.65
CA LYS A 662 -17.62 -42.20 -16.39
C LYS A 662 -19.00 -41.94 -15.77
N GLY A 663 -19.82 -41.09 -16.38
CA GLY A 663 -21.15 -40.70 -15.88
C GLY A 663 -22.33 -41.43 -16.53
N ASP A 664 -22.09 -42.15 -17.63
CA ASP A 664 -23.16 -42.88 -18.39
C ASP A 664 -22.95 -44.40 -18.38
N SER A 665 -22.41 -44.99 -17.34
CA SER A 665 -22.33 -46.43 -17.20
C SER A 665 -22.95 -46.95 -15.89
#